data_1fc70ded7730011c6ddf5d9813413d75
#
_entry.id   1fc70ded7730011c6ddf5d9813413d75
#
_cell.length_a   1.000
_cell.length_b   1.000
_cell.length_c   1.000
_cell.angle_alpha   90.00
_cell.angle_beta   90.00
_cell.angle_gamma   90.00
#
_symmetry.space_group_name_H-M   'P 1'
#
loop_
_entity.id
_entity.type
_entity.pdbx_description
1 polymer ?
#
loop_
_entity_poly.entity_id
_entity_poly.type
_entity_poly.pdbx_seq_one_letter_code
_entity_poly.pdbx_strand_id
1 'polypeptide(L)'
;MNTTFDPPNRAPSLKAALKSDPHSDLTPEVESSNADEGSADRSASQQDGSKDKPGAGSEPKSEPKPGPEIKRSAKDIKKLSALIRFVAPYKARFAFAMLALLVAAGTVLAIGQGLKHVIDQGFSSGNADTLDQALLTLVALLVVLGIATFSRYYLITWVGQRFVADIRRAVYDHILTLSPAFFEKTRTGEVISRLTNDTTLVESVIGSAFSFALRNTVLFIGGMVMLFITSVKLTLFVLCGIPLVLAPIVLLGRRVRKLSKDTTDRVADASSYIDESLHEIRTVQAYAHEPIDRQHFARYVEHIFDTAATKARYTASLIASVIMLAFGAVAVILWIGGHDVIDGKITAGQLSAFVFYAILVANAVGAVSEVYGELMRASGASERLMELLNTPADIAAPAQPVAMPAATGSEKLGHIRFSKATFHYPSRPDTAALDAFSLDVTAGNIVALVGPSGAGKTTVFQLLLRFYDPQQGSVSIDGVDLRSADPLDVRSRIALVSQDPVIFAASVAENVRYGRTDATDSDVRAACEAAYALEFIESMPDKFETNLGERGVKLSGGQRQRIAIARAFLADRSILLLDEATSALDAESERMVQLAMEKLMQGRTTLIIAHRLATVKSADRIVVLDAGKVVAEGTHEALVAEGGLYARLAALQFNAD
;
A
#
# COMPACT_ATOMS: atom_id res chain seq x y z
N MET A 1 49.50 -10.68 -13.15
CA MET A 1 49.18 -9.66 -14.15
C MET A 1 48.25 -8.67 -13.49
N ASN A 2 48.83 -7.55 -13.08
CA ASN A 2 48.14 -6.41 -12.44
C ASN A 2 47.44 -5.60 -13.51
N THR A 3 46.17 -5.31 -13.36
CA THR A 3 45.51 -4.17 -14.02
C THR A 3 44.79 -3.35 -12.97
N THR A 4 45.41 -2.24 -12.64
CA THR A 4 44.91 -1.14 -11.83
C THR A 4 43.77 -0.45 -12.57
N PHE A 5 42.62 -0.30 -11.92
CA PHE A 5 41.51 0.55 -12.35
C PHE A 5 41.68 1.93 -11.72
N ASP A 6 41.83 2.93 -12.57
CA ASP A 6 41.81 4.35 -12.22
C ASP A 6 40.37 4.88 -12.25
N PRO A 7 39.90 5.64 -11.24
CA PRO A 7 38.56 6.25 -11.27
C PRO A 7 38.57 7.61 -11.97
N PRO A 8 37.53 7.97 -12.75
CA PRO A 8 37.47 9.25 -13.44
C PRO A 8 37.07 10.41 -12.51
N ASN A 9 37.84 11.43 -12.66
CA ASN A 9 37.72 12.86 -12.42
C ASN A 9 36.51 13.44 -11.64
N ARG A 10 36.85 14.16 -10.58
CA ARG A 10 36.01 15.00 -9.74
C ARG A 10 35.39 16.17 -10.51
N ALA A 11 34.11 16.37 -10.36
CA ALA A 11 33.40 17.61 -10.71
C ALA A 11 33.87 18.78 -9.82
N PRO A 12 33.93 20.00 -10.33
CA PRO A 12 34.43 21.16 -9.58
C PRO A 12 33.37 21.66 -8.55
N SER A 13 33.91 22.08 -7.42
CA SER A 13 33.19 22.54 -6.25
C SER A 13 32.37 23.82 -6.50
N LEU A 14 31.14 23.85 -5.97
CA LEU A 14 30.14 24.92 -6.03
C LEU A 14 30.51 26.20 -5.26
N LYS A 15 31.79 26.47 -4.99
CA LYS A 15 32.26 27.64 -4.22
C LYS A 15 32.80 28.81 -5.06
N ALA A 16 32.75 28.73 -6.39
CA ALA A 16 33.37 29.75 -7.28
C ALA A 16 32.37 30.64 -8.04
N ALA A 17 31.04 30.54 -7.79
CA ALA A 17 30.05 31.30 -8.57
C ALA A 17 29.31 32.41 -7.76
N LEU A 18 29.87 32.84 -6.64
CA LEU A 18 29.29 33.94 -5.84
C LEU A 18 30.30 35.05 -5.59
N LYS A 19 30.85 35.61 -6.66
CA LYS A 19 31.57 36.91 -6.62
C LYS A 19 31.68 37.48 -8.03
N SER A 20 30.71 38.28 -8.43
CA SER A 20 30.84 39.45 -9.31
C SER A 20 29.52 40.18 -9.45
N ASP A 21 29.30 41.23 -8.66
CA ASP A 21 28.55 42.40 -9.09
C ASP A 21 29.49 43.23 -10.00
N PRO A 22 29.00 43.97 -11.01
CA PRO A 22 28.57 45.32 -10.73
C PRO A 22 27.39 45.90 -11.58
N HIS A 23 26.65 46.79 -10.98
CA HIS A 23 25.93 47.96 -11.50
C HIS A 23 25.75 48.13 -13.02
N SER A 24 24.49 48.32 -13.45
CA SER A 24 24.11 49.47 -14.29
C SER A 24 22.59 49.65 -14.25
N ASP A 25 22.24 50.89 -13.93
CA ASP A 25 20.95 51.57 -14.00
C ASP A 25 20.20 51.34 -15.31
N LEU A 26 18.87 51.24 -15.16
CA LEU A 26 17.90 51.80 -16.13
C LEU A 26 16.51 51.73 -15.49
N THR A 27 16.07 52.84 -14.91
CA THR A 27 14.65 53.17 -14.66
C THR A 27 14.04 53.68 -15.95
N PRO A 28 12.76 53.45 -16.20
CA PRO A 28 11.93 54.42 -16.87
C PRO A 28 10.86 55.00 -15.91
N GLU A 29 10.89 56.30 -15.83
CA GLU A 29 9.89 57.19 -15.32
C GLU A 29 8.53 56.94 -16.00
N VAL A 30 7.44 56.97 -15.22
CA VAL A 30 6.12 57.24 -15.74
C VAL A 30 5.55 58.38 -14.92
N GLU A 31 5.31 59.48 -15.64
CA GLU A 31 4.78 60.74 -15.22
C GLU A 31 3.42 60.61 -14.54
N SER A 32 3.29 61.38 -13.46
CA SER A 32 2.06 61.77 -12.82
C SER A 32 1.43 62.96 -13.56
N SER A 33 0.15 62.89 -13.88
CA SER A 33 -0.65 64.11 -14.15
C SER A 33 -1.84 64.14 -13.22
N ASN A 34 -1.80 65.13 -12.36
CA ASN A 34 -2.91 65.64 -11.55
C ASN A 34 -3.88 66.45 -12.40
N ALA A 35 -5.16 66.41 -12.06
CA ALA A 35 -6.13 67.50 -12.03
C ALA A 35 -7.44 66.91 -11.52
N ASP A 36 -7.94 67.21 -10.43
CA ASP A 36 -8.43 68.42 -9.72
C ASP A 36 -9.96 68.62 -9.91
N GLU A 37 -10.59 68.74 -8.76
CA GLU A 37 -11.82 69.45 -8.41
C GLU A 37 -13.21 68.93 -8.85
N GLY A 38 -14.09 68.91 -7.84
CA GLY A 38 -15.54 69.13 -8.00
C GLY A 38 -16.40 68.63 -6.84
N SER A 39 -16.49 69.42 -5.80
CA SER A 39 -17.41 69.30 -4.67
C SER A 39 -18.87 69.41 -5.03
N ALA A 40 -19.77 68.80 -4.25
CA ALA A 40 -21.00 69.29 -3.62
C ALA A 40 -22.02 68.16 -3.46
N ASP A 41 -22.31 67.80 -2.26
CA ASP A 41 -23.27 68.21 -1.23
C ASP A 41 -24.77 67.96 -1.54
N ARG A 42 -25.39 67.36 -0.53
CA ARG A 42 -26.80 67.40 -0.08
C ARG A 42 -27.74 66.22 -0.34
N SER A 43 -28.01 65.67 0.81
CA SER A 43 -29.31 65.46 1.47
C SER A 43 -30.18 64.25 1.11
N ALA A 44 -30.26 63.44 2.12
CA ALA A 44 -31.42 62.81 2.77
C ALA A 44 -32.72 62.62 1.98
N SER A 45 -33.14 61.34 1.94
CA SER A 45 -34.47 60.95 2.42
C SER A 45 -34.61 59.47 2.60
N GLN A 46 -35.24 59.12 3.72
CA GLN A 46 -35.71 57.77 4.11
C GLN A 46 -36.79 57.28 3.13
N GLN A 47 -36.84 55.96 2.87
CA GLN A 47 -37.95 55.05 3.24
C GLN A 47 -37.82 53.69 2.62
N ASP A 48 -37.80 52.74 3.51
CA ASP A 48 -38.66 51.54 3.65
C ASP A 48 -38.64 50.43 2.60
N GLY A 49 -38.22 49.25 3.10
CA GLY A 49 -38.92 48.00 3.01
C GLY A 49 -38.86 47.20 1.71
N SER A 50 -37.90 46.33 1.56
CA SER A 50 -38.21 44.96 1.06
C SER A 50 -37.00 44.05 1.21
N LYS A 51 -37.22 42.93 1.89
CA LYS A 51 -36.27 41.85 2.05
C LYS A 51 -36.22 41.05 0.75
N ASP A 52 -35.14 41.14 0.03
CA ASP A 52 -34.74 40.08 -0.91
C ASP A 52 -33.29 39.71 -0.64
N LYS A 53 -33.09 38.44 -0.29
CA LYS A 53 -31.77 37.83 -0.09
C LYS A 53 -31.15 37.54 -1.46
N PRO A 54 -29.95 38.01 -1.75
CA PRO A 54 -29.19 37.47 -2.89
C PRO A 54 -28.57 36.12 -2.50
N GLY A 55 -28.54 35.27 -3.50
CA GLY A 55 -28.19 33.85 -3.47
C GLY A 55 -26.86 33.49 -2.83
N ALA A 56 -26.88 32.30 -2.34
CA ALA A 56 -25.82 31.58 -1.71
C ALA A 56 -24.53 31.57 -2.54
N GLY A 57 -23.50 32.22 -2.02
CA GLY A 57 -22.13 31.95 -2.40
C GLY A 57 -21.77 30.52 -2.02
N SER A 58 -21.17 29.83 -2.96
CA SER A 58 -20.61 28.50 -2.76
C SER A 58 -19.64 28.49 -1.57
N GLU A 59 -20.07 27.86 -0.48
CA GLU A 59 -19.17 27.56 0.64
C GLU A 59 -17.96 26.75 0.12
N PRO A 60 -16.73 27.06 0.56
CA PRO A 60 -15.58 26.23 0.26
C PRO A 60 -15.82 24.83 0.87
N LYS A 61 -15.67 23.80 0.06
CA LYS A 61 -15.75 22.40 0.48
C LYS A 61 -14.91 22.24 1.74
N SER A 62 -15.58 21.89 2.83
CA SER A 62 -14.96 21.58 4.11
C SER A 62 -13.88 20.52 3.89
N GLU A 63 -12.64 20.86 4.27
CA GLU A 63 -11.54 19.93 4.42
C GLU A 63 -12.01 18.69 5.19
N PRO A 64 -11.62 17.49 4.80
CA PRO A 64 -11.92 16.29 5.57
C PRO A 64 -11.32 16.46 6.96
N LYS A 65 -12.17 16.58 7.97
CA LYS A 65 -11.73 16.63 9.37
C LYS A 65 -10.80 15.45 9.63
N PRO A 66 -9.61 15.69 10.24
CA PRO A 66 -8.74 14.58 10.65
C PRO A 66 -9.58 13.62 11.49
N GLY A 67 -9.55 12.36 11.11
CA GLY A 67 -10.31 11.31 11.79
C GLY A 67 -10.03 11.35 13.29
N PRO A 68 -10.97 10.91 14.15
CA PRO A 68 -10.86 11.03 15.59
C PRO A 68 -9.52 10.43 16.06
N GLU A 69 -8.75 11.21 16.84
CA GLU A 69 -7.56 10.70 17.52
C GLU A 69 -7.97 9.48 18.34
N ILE A 70 -7.69 8.29 17.82
CA ILE A 70 -7.92 7.05 18.53
C ILE A 70 -6.96 7.07 19.73
N LYS A 71 -7.49 7.33 20.93
CA LYS A 71 -6.77 7.14 22.18
C LYS A 71 -6.39 5.66 22.26
N ARG A 72 -5.21 5.32 21.75
CA ARG A 72 -4.68 3.96 21.74
C ARG A 72 -4.46 3.51 23.17
N SER A 73 -5.25 2.52 23.60
CA SER A 73 -5.25 1.95 24.96
C SER A 73 -4.42 0.66 24.97
N ALA A 74 -3.97 0.24 26.16
CA ALA A 74 -3.36 -1.09 26.37
C ALA A 74 -4.28 -2.26 25.91
N LYS A 75 -5.59 -2.05 25.75
CA LYS A 75 -6.52 -3.01 25.12
C LYS A 75 -6.18 -3.32 23.65
N ASP A 76 -5.50 -2.40 22.97
CA ASP A 76 -5.15 -2.58 21.55
C ASP A 76 -4.02 -3.62 21.37
N ILE A 77 -3.19 -3.84 22.39
CA ILE A 77 -2.14 -4.89 22.36
C ILE A 77 -2.76 -6.29 22.25
N LYS A 78 -3.98 -6.50 22.75
CA LYS A 78 -4.69 -7.78 22.59
C LYS A 78 -4.98 -8.12 21.13
N LYS A 79 -5.04 -7.13 20.23
CA LYS A 79 -5.24 -7.35 18.80
C LYS A 79 -4.07 -8.10 18.15
N LEU A 80 -2.86 -7.93 18.69
CA LEU A 80 -1.68 -8.71 18.27
C LEU A 80 -1.84 -10.21 18.56
N SER A 81 -2.66 -10.60 19.52
CA SER A 81 -2.89 -12.01 19.85
C SER A 81 -3.51 -12.81 18.70
N ALA A 82 -4.28 -12.15 17.82
CA ALA A 82 -4.84 -12.78 16.63
C ALA A 82 -3.77 -13.28 15.64
N LEU A 83 -2.60 -12.64 15.66
CA LEU A 83 -1.47 -13.03 14.80
C LEU A 83 -0.61 -14.16 15.39
N ILE A 84 -0.81 -14.54 16.67
CA ILE A 84 -0.06 -15.63 17.31
C ILE A 84 -0.24 -16.95 16.56
N ARG A 85 -1.39 -17.14 15.89
CA ARG A 85 -1.63 -18.33 15.06
C ARG A 85 -0.56 -18.56 14.00
N PHE A 86 0.04 -17.50 13.45
CA PHE A 86 1.12 -17.59 12.47
C PHE A 86 2.50 -17.87 13.09
N VAL A 87 2.67 -17.62 14.40
CA VAL A 87 3.90 -17.94 15.15
C VAL A 87 3.83 -19.37 15.71
N ALA A 88 2.63 -19.89 15.97
CA ALA A 88 2.41 -21.19 16.61
C ALA A 88 3.16 -22.38 15.96
N PRO A 89 3.32 -22.48 14.62
CA PRO A 89 4.10 -23.55 14.00
C PRO A 89 5.59 -23.54 14.41
N TYR A 90 6.12 -22.37 14.82
CA TYR A 90 7.55 -22.15 15.10
C TYR A 90 7.86 -22.08 16.61
N LYS A 91 6.93 -22.56 17.47
CA LYS A 91 7.04 -22.50 18.95
C LYS A 91 8.35 -23.05 19.51
N ALA A 92 8.91 -24.11 18.92
CA ALA A 92 10.17 -24.70 19.35
C ALA A 92 11.35 -23.72 19.17
N ARG A 93 11.49 -23.12 17.97
CA ARG A 93 12.55 -22.13 17.69
C ARG A 93 12.39 -20.89 18.58
N PHE A 94 11.15 -20.44 18.78
CA PHE A 94 10.84 -19.34 19.66
C PHE A 94 11.24 -19.65 21.11
N ALA A 95 10.97 -20.86 21.62
CA ALA A 95 11.38 -21.30 22.95
C ALA A 95 12.90 -21.34 23.11
N PHE A 96 13.64 -21.85 22.11
CA PHE A 96 15.10 -21.82 22.12
C PHE A 96 15.67 -20.40 22.09
N ALA A 97 15.04 -19.48 21.34
CA ALA A 97 15.41 -18.07 21.35
C ALA A 97 15.21 -17.44 22.75
N MET A 98 14.10 -17.80 23.42
CA MET A 98 13.84 -17.33 24.81
C MET A 98 14.83 -17.91 25.81
N LEU A 99 15.20 -19.17 25.68
CA LEU A 99 16.25 -19.77 26.51
C LEU A 99 17.60 -19.05 26.30
N ALA A 100 17.99 -18.84 25.06
CA ALA A 100 19.21 -18.11 24.72
C ALA A 100 19.17 -16.66 25.26
N LEU A 101 18.01 -16.00 25.27
CA LEU A 101 17.80 -14.69 25.87
C LEU A 101 18.07 -14.72 27.37
N LEU A 102 17.52 -15.69 28.09
CA LEU A 102 17.70 -15.82 29.53
C LEU A 102 19.17 -16.09 29.88
N VAL A 103 19.86 -16.94 29.12
CA VAL A 103 21.30 -17.20 29.25
C VAL A 103 22.09 -15.91 29.03
N ALA A 104 21.80 -15.18 27.92
CA ALA A 104 22.50 -13.92 27.64
C ALA A 104 22.27 -12.86 28.74
N ALA A 105 21.03 -12.70 29.21
CA ALA A 105 20.74 -11.75 30.30
C ALA A 105 21.40 -12.16 31.62
N GLY A 106 21.35 -13.45 31.98
CA GLY A 106 22.02 -13.98 33.16
C GLY A 106 23.54 -13.80 33.09
N THR A 107 24.15 -14.00 31.95
CA THR A 107 25.60 -13.80 31.73
C THR A 107 25.98 -12.32 31.89
N VAL A 108 25.15 -11.38 31.36
CA VAL A 108 25.38 -9.94 31.56
C VAL A 108 25.34 -9.59 33.05
N LEU A 109 24.41 -10.14 33.84
CA LEU A 109 24.36 -9.94 35.28
C LEU A 109 25.57 -10.57 35.99
N ALA A 110 26.02 -11.74 35.53
CA ALA A 110 27.20 -12.41 36.06
C ALA A 110 28.50 -11.62 35.81
N ILE A 111 28.61 -10.87 34.70
CA ILE A 111 29.77 -10.01 34.39
C ILE A 111 29.99 -8.97 35.50
N GLY A 112 28.95 -8.38 36.09
CA GLY A 112 29.07 -7.45 37.21
C GLY A 112 29.69 -8.09 38.46
N GLN A 113 29.34 -9.36 38.75
CA GLN A 113 29.99 -10.12 39.84
C GLN A 113 31.41 -10.54 39.46
N GLY A 114 31.66 -10.89 38.21
CA GLY A 114 33.01 -11.13 37.69
C GLY A 114 33.91 -9.93 37.86
N LEU A 115 33.42 -8.73 37.54
CA LEU A 115 34.16 -7.46 37.74
C LEU A 115 34.51 -7.22 39.24
N LYS A 116 33.53 -7.46 40.13
CA LYS A 116 33.78 -7.42 41.58
C LYS A 116 34.90 -8.38 41.97
N HIS A 117 34.85 -9.62 41.49
CA HIS A 117 35.82 -10.66 41.81
C HIS A 117 37.23 -10.32 41.32
N VAL A 118 37.36 -9.80 40.10
CA VAL A 118 38.64 -9.33 39.53
C VAL A 118 39.23 -8.21 40.41
N ILE A 119 38.44 -7.24 40.87
CA ILE A 119 38.92 -6.12 41.67
C ILE A 119 39.25 -6.54 43.09
N ASP A 120 38.36 -7.27 43.77
CA ASP A 120 38.52 -7.61 45.18
C ASP A 120 39.54 -8.71 45.42
N GLN A 121 39.63 -9.71 44.54
CA GLN A 121 40.54 -10.85 44.73
C GLN A 121 41.74 -10.80 43.77
N GLY A 122 41.56 -10.34 42.52
CA GLY A 122 42.64 -10.23 41.56
C GLY A 122 43.67 -9.16 41.95
N PHE A 123 43.22 -7.93 42.11
CA PHE A 123 44.16 -6.81 42.43
C PHE A 123 44.53 -6.73 43.89
N SER A 124 43.61 -7.05 44.84
CA SER A 124 43.89 -6.90 46.28
C SER A 124 44.74 -8.04 46.86
N SER A 125 44.77 -9.23 46.24
CA SER A 125 45.56 -10.38 46.71
C SER A 125 47.04 -10.28 46.39
N GLY A 126 47.43 -9.45 45.40
CA GLY A 126 48.83 -9.34 44.96
C GLY A 126 49.36 -10.61 44.27
N ASN A 127 48.49 -11.61 43.96
CA ASN A 127 48.86 -12.89 43.35
C ASN A 127 48.41 -12.92 41.90
N ALA A 128 49.36 -13.10 40.97
CA ALA A 128 49.10 -13.15 39.53
C ALA A 128 48.17 -14.31 39.14
N ASP A 129 48.29 -15.49 39.77
CA ASP A 129 47.49 -16.67 39.45
C ASP A 129 46.00 -16.45 39.74
N THR A 130 45.66 -15.74 40.81
CA THR A 130 44.25 -15.42 41.12
C THR A 130 43.67 -14.39 40.17
N LEU A 131 44.48 -13.44 39.71
CA LEU A 131 44.10 -12.48 38.69
C LEU A 131 43.84 -13.18 37.35
N ASP A 132 44.73 -14.08 36.92
CA ASP A 132 44.59 -14.85 35.67
C ASP A 132 43.35 -15.72 35.68
N GLN A 133 43.04 -16.40 36.79
CA GLN A 133 41.79 -17.20 36.91
C GLN A 133 40.53 -16.33 36.83
N ALA A 134 40.53 -15.16 37.47
CA ALA A 134 39.41 -14.25 37.45
C ALA A 134 39.19 -13.68 36.04
N LEU A 135 40.27 -13.32 35.32
CA LEU A 135 40.21 -12.87 33.94
C LEU A 135 39.75 -13.98 32.96
N LEU A 136 40.25 -15.21 33.14
CA LEU A 136 39.82 -16.37 32.35
C LEU A 136 38.32 -16.64 32.50
N THR A 137 37.80 -16.52 33.75
CA THR A 137 36.36 -16.65 34.02
C THR A 137 35.56 -15.55 33.32
N LEU A 138 36.06 -14.31 33.35
CA LEU A 138 35.42 -13.20 32.63
C LEU A 138 35.39 -13.45 31.09
N VAL A 139 36.50 -13.93 30.52
CA VAL A 139 36.58 -14.28 29.08
C VAL A 139 35.60 -15.41 28.75
N ALA A 140 35.51 -16.43 29.60
CA ALA A 140 34.53 -17.50 29.42
C ALA A 140 33.08 -16.98 29.42
N LEU A 141 32.74 -16.05 30.33
CA LEU A 141 31.45 -15.39 30.36
C LEU A 141 31.19 -14.58 29.06
N LEU A 142 32.19 -13.89 28.50
CA LEU A 142 32.05 -13.15 27.24
C LEU A 142 31.82 -14.08 26.05
N VAL A 143 32.48 -15.24 26.01
CA VAL A 143 32.24 -16.25 24.98
C VAL A 143 30.81 -16.80 25.05
N VAL A 144 30.33 -17.15 26.26
CA VAL A 144 28.94 -17.60 26.48
C VAL A 144 27.94 -16.50 26.06
N LEU A 145 28.21 -15.25 26.42
CA LEU A 145 27.39 -14.11 26.01
C LEU A 145 27.32 -13.96 24.49
N GLY A 146 28.46 -14.11 23.80
CA GLY A 146 28.54 -14.04 22.34
C GLY A 146 27.68 -15.11 21.69
N ILE A 147 27.86 -16.38 22.10
CA ILE A 147 27.10 -17.53 21.57
C ILE A 147 25.58 -17.38 21.85
N ALA A 148 25.23 -17.04 23.09
CA ALA A 148 23.84 -16.85 23.48
C ALA A 148 23.16 -15.70 22.72
N THR A 149 23.89 -14.58 22.54
CA THR A 149 23.38 -13.41 21.79
C THR A 149 23.21 -13.74 20.31
N PHE A 150 24.19 -14.43 19.70
CA PHE A 150 24.08 -14.89 18.31
C PHE A 150 22.87 -15.82 18.12
N SER A 151 22.77 -16.85 18.96
CA SER A 151 21.69 -17.84 18.88
C SER A 151 20.32 -17.17 19.05
N ARG A 152 20.18 -16.30 20.05
CA ARG A 152 18.95 -15.52 20.27
C ARG A 152 18.59 -14.68 19.05
N TYR A 153 19.54 -13.89 18.53
CA TYR A 153 19.29 -12.95 17.43
C TYR A 153 18.90 -13.71 16.16
N TYR A 154 19.66 -14.74 15.81
CA TYR A 154 19.40 -15.57 14.63
C TYR A 154 18.03 -16.24 14.69
N LEU A 155 17.70 -16.91 15.80
CA LEU A 155 16.45 -17.64 15.95
C LEU A 155 15.23 -16.74 15.93
N ILE A 156 15.27 -15.61 16.65
CA ILE A 156 14.13 -14.70 16.71
C ILE A 156 13.91 -13.97 15.38
N THR A 157 14.99 -13.54 14.72
CA THR A 157 14.92 -12.91 13.39
C THR A 157 14.40 -13.88 12.35
N TRP A 158 14.86 -15.13 12.38
CA TRP A 158 14.35 -16.17 11.50
C TRP A 158 12.83 -16.41 11.67
N VAL A 159 12.35 -16.45 12.92
CA VAL A 159 10.91 -16.57 13.20
C VAL A 159 10.15 -15.36 12.67
N GLY A 160 10.67 -14.16 12.86
CA GLY A 160 10.06 -12.92 12.33
C GLY A 160 9.94 -12.94 10.80
N GLN A 161 11.02 -13.27 10.10
CA GLN A 161 11.03 -13.35 8.62
C GLN A 161 10.05 -14.40 8.10
N ARG A 162 10.01 -15.58 8.74
CA ARG A 162 9.09 -16.64 8.34
C ARG A 162 7.63 -16.25 8.59
N PHE A 163 7.34 -15.64 9.72
CA PHE A 163 6.04 -15.08 10.04
C PHE A 163 5.56 -14.10 8.94
N VAL A 164 6.43 -13.18 8.50
CA VAL A 164 6.08 -12.22 7.44
C VAL A 164 5.79 -12.92 6.12
N ALA A 165 6.60 -13.91 5.75
CA ALA A 165 6.37 -14.69 4.55
C ALA A 165 5.00 -15.39 4.56
N ASP A 166 4.63 -15.97 5.71
CA ASP A 166 3.37 -16.69 5.86
C ASP A 166 2.15 -15.73 5.87
N ILE A 167 2.26 -14.58 6.55
CA ILE A 167 1.17 -13.61 6.58
C ILE A 167 0.99 -12.91 5.22
N ARG A 168 2.08 -12.55 4.53
CA ARG A 168 1.99 -11.98 3.17
C ARG A 168 1.31 -12.93 2.21
N ARG A 169 1.65 -14.22 2.27
CA ARG A 169 0.98 -15.23 1.46
C ARG A 169 -0.51 -15.30 1.80
N ALA A 170 -0.86 -15.44 3.08
CA ALA A 170 -2.25 -15.54 3.50
C ALA A 170 -3.09 -14.32 3.12
N VAL A 171 -2.52 -13.11 3.25
CA VAL A 171 -3.18 -11.86 2.85
C VAL A 171 -3.35 -11.80 1.33
N TYR A 172 -2.32 -12.14 0.57
CA TYR A 172 -2.37 -12.12 -0.90
C TYR A 172 -3.37 -13.15 -1.44
N ASP A 173 -3.33 -14.38 -0.93
CA ASP A 173 -4.27 -15.44 -1.31
C ASP A 173 -5.72 -15.00 -1.02
N HIS A 174 -5.95 -14.34 0.13
CA HIS A 174 -7.27 -13.83 0.48
C HIS A 174 -7.72 -12.67 -0.41
N ILE A 175 -6.83 -11.70 -0.72
CA ILE A 175 -7.12 -10.57 -1.60
C ILE A 175 -7.61 -11.04 -2.98
N LEU A 176 -7.02 -12.12 -3.51
CA LEU A 176 -7.42 -12.69 -4.80
C LEU A 176 -8.83 -13.30 -4.79
N THR A 177 -9.41 -13.59 -3.61
CA THR A 177 -10.79 -14.07 -3.49
C THR A 177 -11.82 -12.95 -3.40
N LEU A 178 -11.39 -11.70 -3.16
CA LEU A 178 -12.29 -10.56 -3.03
C LEU A 178 -12.86 -10.14 -4.37
N SER A 179 -14.11 -9.69 -4.36
CA SER A 179 -14.82 -9.23 -5.56
C SER A 179 -14.32 -7.85 -6.03
N PRO A 180 -14.53 -7.47 -7.31
CA PRO A 180 -14.23 -6.12 -7.79
C PRO A 180 -14.90 -5.01 -6.99
N ALA A 181 -16.06 -5.26 -6.36
CA ALA A 181 -16.76 -4.33 -5.48
C ALA A 181 -15.90 -3.84 -4.29
N PHE A 182 -15.02 -4.70 -3.78
CA PHE A 182 -14.05 -4.30 -2.75
C PHE A 182 -13.05 -3.28 -3.28
N PHE A 183 -12.52 -3.49 -4.49
CA PHE A 183 -11.52 -2.60 -5.10
C PHE A 183 -12.11 -1.28 -5.62
N GLU A 184 -13.43 -1.21 -5.87
CA GLU A 184 -14.12 0.06 -6.15
C GLU A 184 -14.17 0.98 -4.92
N LYS A 185 -14.30 0.40 -3.72
CA LYS A 185 -14.36 1.14 -2.44
C LYS A 185 -12.99 1.39 -1.83
N THR A 186 -12.03 0.49 -2.06
CA THR A 186 -10.71 0.51 -1.44
C THR A 186 -9.63 0.78 -2.49
N ARG A 187 -8.82 1.81 -2.26
CA ARG A 187 -7.75 2.16 -3.20
C ARG A 187 -6.69 1.04 -3.25
N THR A 188 -6.31 0.62 -4.45
CA THR A 188 -5.27 -0.41 -4.65
C THR A 188 -3.96 -0.09 -3.94
N GLY A 189 -3.55 1.19 -3.91
CA GLY A 189 -2.37 1.65 -3.17
C GLY A 189 -2.47 1.41 -1.66
N GLU A 190 -3.66 1.49 -1.07
CA GLU A 190 -3.89 1.16 0.33
C GLU A 190 -3.69 -0.34 0.58
N VAL A 191 -4.23 -1.18 -0.28
CA VAL A 191 -4.06 -2.65 -0.19
C VAL A 191 -2.58 -3.03 -0.29
N ILE A 192 -1.85 -2.45 -1.25
CA ILE A 192 -0.40 -2.64 -1.42
C ILE A 192 0.35 -2.19 -0.16
N SER A 193 0.02 -1.02 0.39
CA SER A 193 0.65 -0.51 1.61
C SER A 193 0.39 -1.41 2.82
N ARG A 194 -0.82 -1.97 2.96
CA ARG A 194 -1.14 -2.96 4.00
C ARG A 194 -0.29 -4.23 3.84
N LEU A 195 -0.12 -4.73 2.61
CA LEU A 195 0.67 -5.93 2.32
C LEU A 195 2.19 -5.74 2.53
N THR A 196 2.70 -4.53 2.29
CA THR A 196 4.15 -4.22 2.38
C THR A 196 4.50 -3.60 3.73
N ASN A 197 3.98 -2.42 4.04
CA ASN A 197 4.37 -1.63 5.20
C ASN A 197 3.82 -2.21 6.52
N ASP A 198 2.53 -2.56 6.56
CA ASP A 198 1.92 -3.07 7.79
C ASP A 198 2.49 -4.43 8.19
N THR A 199 2.78 -5.31 7.24
CA THR A 199 3.45 -6.58 7.52
C THR A 199 4.85 -6.39 8.10
N THR A 200 5.62 -5.40 7.61
CA THR A 200 6.95 -5.06 8.11
C THR A 200 6.90 -4.46 9.52
N LEU A 201 5.88 -3.63 9.82
CA LEU A 201 5.67 -3.12 11.19
C LEU A 201 5.38 -4.24 12.19
N VAL A 202 4.60 -5.23 11.82
CA VAL A 202 4.33 -6.40 12.68
C VAL A 202 5.56 -7.29 12.81
N GLU A 203 6.35 -7.44 11.73
CA GLU A 203 7.63 -8.16 11.75
C GLU A 203 8.58 -7.60 12.81
N SER A 204 8.77 -6.26 12.84
CA SER A 204 9.70 -5.63 13.79
C SER A 204 9.37 -5.99 15.23
N VAL A 205 8.08 -6.12 15.56
CA VAL A 205 7.65 -6.49 16.91
C VAL A 205 7.94 -7.96 17.21
N ILE A 206 7.59 -8.88 16.30
CA ILE A 206 7.77 -10.32 16.52
C ILE A 206 9.24 -10.72 16.42
N GLY A 207 9.96 -10.16 15.44
CA GLY A 207 11.35 -10.50 15.13
C GLY A 207 12.37 -9.84 16.06
N SER A 208 12.10 -8.69 16.66
CA SER A 208 13.11 -8.00 17.48
C SER A 208 12.56 -7.33 18.74
N ALA A 209 11.54 -6.49 18.63
CA ALA A 209 11.09 -5.64 19.72
C ALA A 209 10.64 -6.42 20.96
N PHE A 210 9.88 -7.52 20.76
CA PHE A 210 9.46 -8.37 21.87
C PHE A 210 10.65 -8.99 22.63
N SER A 211 11.61 -9.55 21.88
CA SER A 211 12.83 -10.13 22.47
C SER A 211 13.68 -9.07 23.17
N PHE A 212 13.77 -7.86 22.58
CA PHE A 212 14.48 -6.73 23.15
C PHE A 212 13.82 -6.22 24.44
N ALA A 213 12.50 -6.09 24.46
CA ALA A 213 11.74 -5.71 25.65
C ALA A 213 11.90 -6.74 26.77
N LEU A 214 11.74 -8.02 26.46
CA LEU A 214 11.86 -9.08 27.47
C LEU A 214 13.26 -9.14 28.06
N ARG A 215 14.33 -9.04 27.22
CA ARG A 215 15.70 -8.99 27.69
C ARG A 215 15.93 -7.82 28.65
N ASN A 216 15.49 -6.61 28.26
CA ASN A 216 15.69 -5.43 29.08
C ASN A 216 14.84 -5.48 30.36
N THR A 217 13.66 -6.11 30.33
CA THR A 217 12.87 -6.35 31.56
C THR A 217 13.59 -7.32 32.51
N VAL A 218 14.19 -8.40 32.02
CA VAL A 218 14.99 -9.33 32.83
C VAL A 218 16.23 -8.64 33.38
N LEU A 219 16.93 -7.82 32.59
CA LEU A 219 18.09 -7.04 33.04
C LEU A 219 17.70 -5.97 34.04
N PHE A 220 16.56 -5.33 33.92
CA PHE A 220 16.03 -4.36 34.88
C PHE A 220 15.76 -5.02 36.23
N ILE A 221 14.98 -6.13 36.22
CA ILE A 221 14.64 -6.84 37.47
C ILE A 221 15.90 -7.44 38.09
N GLY A 222 16.73 -8.15 37.33
CA GLY A 222 17.97 -8.75 37.81
C GLY A 222 18.98 -7.71 38.27
N GLY A 223 19.15 -6.62 37.53
CA GLY A 223 20.00 -5.50 37.89
C GLY A 223 19.54 -4.80 39.18
N MET A 224 18.24 -4.60 39.35
CA MET A 224 17.66 -4.03 40.56
C MET A 224 17.92 -4.93 41.79
N VAL A 225 17.71 -6.25 41.65
CA VAL A 225 18.05 -7.22 42.72
C VAL A 225 19.54 -7.16 43.07
N MET A 226 20.43 -7.10 42.07
CA MET A 226 21.87 -7.02 42.29
C MET A 226 22.29 -5.71 42.96
N LEU A 227 21.64 -4.59 42.64
CA LEU A 227 21.86 -3.31 43.32
C LEU A 227 21.53 -3.41 44.82
N PHE A 228 20.37 -4.00 45.18
CA PHE A 228 19.97 -4.18 46.57
C PHE A 228 20.91 -5.13 47.32
N ILE A 229 21.36 -6.23 46.70
CA ILE A 229 22.34 -7.15 47.29
C ILE A 229 23.69 -6.48 47.51
N THR A 230 24.10 -5.58 46.61
CA THR A 230 25.41 -4.92 46.69
C THR A 230 25.44 -3.83 47.74
N SER A 231 24.45 -2.91 47.77
CA SER A 231 24.34 -1.86 48.81
C SER A 231 22.93 -1.27 48.85
N VAL A 232 22.18 -1.54 49.89
CA VAL A 232 20.84 -0.98 50.11
C VAL A 232 20.89 0.55 50.19
N LYS A 233 21.89 1.10 50.90
CA LYS A 233 22.07 2.55 51.05
C LYS A 233 22.19 3.26 49.69
N LEU A 234 23.13 2.82 48.85
CA LEU A 234 23.37 3.42 47.54
C LEU A 234 22.16 3.22 46.62
N THR A 235 21.45 2.09 46.72
CA THR A 235 20.24 1.82 45.92
C THR A 235 19.10 2.79 46.24
N LEU A 236 18.91 3.12 47.53
CA LEU A 236 17.93 4.13 47.93
C LEU A 236 18.28 5.53 47.38
N PHE A 237 19.57 5.91 47.38
CA PHE A 237 19.98 7.16 46.72
C PHE A 237 19.69 7.17 45.23
N VAL A 238 19.94 6.07 44.51
CA VAL A 238 19.58 5.93 43.09
C VAL A 238 18.09 6.09 42.90
N LEU A 239 17.26 5.42 43.71
CA LEU A 239 15.81 5.51 43.63
C LEU A 239 15.28 6.93 43.87
N CYS A 240 15.87 7.64 44.85
CA CYS A 240 15.53 9.06 45.09
C CYS A 240 15.96 9.97 43.91
N GLY A 241 17.01 9.61 43.18
CA GLY A 241 17.47 10.36 42.00
C GLY A 241 16.61 10.17 40.74
N ILE A 242 15.87 9.05 40.63
CA ILE A 242 15.06 8.75 39.44
C ILE A 242 14.07 9.86 39.08
N PRO A 243 13.27 10.42 40.01
CA PRO A 243 12.35 11.51 39.68
C PRO A 243 13.03 12.73 39.08
N LEU A 244 14.26 13.06 39.55
CA LEU A 244 15.03 14.19 39.05
C LEU A 244 15.44 13.99 37.57
N VAL A 245 15.82 12.77 37.19
CA VAL A 245 16.15 12.43 35.80
C VAL A 245 14.91 12.36 34.91
N LEU A 246 13.79 11.88 35.45
CA LEU A 246 12.53 11.76 34.70
C LEU A 246 11.87 13.13 34.43
N ALA A 247 12.08 14.13 35.28
CA ALA A 247 11.44 15.44 35.12
C ALA A 247 11.72 16.10 33.77
N PRO A 248 12.97 16.30 33.30
CA PRO A 248 13.20 16.87 31.96
C PRO A 248 12.70 15.96 30.82
N ILE A 249 12.74 14.65 31.00
CA ILE A 249 12.23 13.69 30.00
C ILE A 249 10.71 13.90 29.78
N VAL A 250 9.95 14.07 30.85
CA VAL A 250 8.50 14.31 30.78
C VAL A 250 8.18 15.71 30.24
N LEU A 251 8.88 16.74 30.75
CA LEU A 251 8.59 18.14 30.40
C LEU A 251 8.98 18.45 28.95
N LEU A 252 10.24 18.18 28.58
CA LEU A 252 10.74 18.45 27.22
C LEU A 252 10.22 17.45 26.22
N GLY A 253 10.09 16.18 26.62
CA GLY A 253 9.61 15.10 25.76
C GLY A 253 8.18 15.33 25.24
N ARG A 254 7.29 15.96 26.03
CA ARG A 254 5.95 16.35 25.56
C ARG A 254 6.03 17.37 24.41
N ARG A 255 6.93 18.37 24.53
CA ARG A 255 7.15 19.37 23.46
C ARG A 255 7.78 18.76 22.23
N VAL A 256 8.81 17.92 22.39
CA VAL A 256 9.43 17.19 21.28
C VAL A 256 8.41 16.33 20.53
N ARG A 257 7.53 15.64 21.27
CA ARG A 257 6.47 14.80 20.67
C ARG A 257 5.48 15.63 19.85
N LYS A 258 5.04 16.80 20.38
CA LYS A 258 4.15 17.71 19.64
C LYS A 258 4.81 18.20 18.35
N LEU A 259 6.03 18.75 18.46
CA LEU A 259 6.77 19.23 17.30
C LEU A 259 7.11 18.12 16.29
N SER A 260 7.29 16.88 16.77
CA SER A 260 7.48 15.73 15.88
C SER A 260 6.23 15.44 15.06
N LYS A 261 5.03 15.54 15.68
CA LYS A 261 3.75 15.41 14.96
C LYS A 261 3.60 16.53 13.93
N ASP A 262 3.79 17.77 14.36
CA ASP A 262 3.68 18.95 13.49
C ASP A 262 4.64 18.86 12.27
N THR A 263 5.87 18.36 12.48
CA THR A 263 6.84 18.12 11.38
C THR A 263 6.31 17.05 10.42
N THR A 264 5.75 15.95 10.93
CA THR A 264 5.21 14.86 10.09
C THR A 264 4.03 15.34 9.27
N ASP A 265 3.12 16.11 9.87
CA ASP A 265 1.94 16.67 9.19
C ASP A 265 2.38 17.60 8.04
N ARG A 266 3.36 18.50 8.29
CA ARG A 266 3.90 19.39 7.23
C ARG A 266 4.62 18.66 6.10
N VAL A 267 5.32 17.55 6.42
CA VAL A 267 5.93 16.69 5.38
C VAL A 267 4.85 16.01 4.55
N ALA A 268 3.74 15.59 5.17
CA ALA A 268 2.61 15.01 4.45
C ALA A 268 1.96 16.02 3.49
N ASP A 269 1.77 17.29 3.92
CA ASP A 269 1.24 18.36 3.07
C ASP A 269 2.14 18.60 1.86
N ALA A 270 3.46 18.70 2.07
CA ALA A 270 4.43 18.85 0.99
C ALA A 270 4.44 17.64 0.04
N SER A 271 4.30 16.42 0.57
CA SER A 271 4.26 15.20 -0.24
C SER A 271 3.01 15.15 -1.11
N SER A 272 1.85 15.56 -0.57
CA SER A 272 0.61 15.64 -1.35
C SER A 272 0.72 16.65 -2.50
N TYR A 273 1.37 17.79 -2.25
CA TYR A 273 1.62 18.80 -3.29
C TYR A 273 2.58 18.26 -4.39
N ILE A 274 3.63 17.53 -4.01
CA ILE A 274 4.53 16.88 -4.97
C ILE A 274 3.78 15.85 -5.82
N ASP A 275 2.98 15.01 -5.18
CA ASP A 275 2.22 13.96 -5.87
C ASP A 275 1.28 14.55 -6.92
N GLU A 276 0.52 15.60 -6.55
CA GLU A 276 -0.35 16.32 -7.47
C GLU A 276 0.43 16.95 -8.64
N SER A 277 1.49 17.71 -8.34
CA SER A 277 2.27 18.41 -9.36
C SER A 277 2.97 17.46 -10.33
N LEU A 278 3.50 16.31 -9.84
CA LEU A 278 4.18 15.33 -10.69
C LEU A 278 3.20 14.47 -11.48
N HIS A 279 2.04 14.15 -10.91
CA HIS A 279 0.99 13.42 -11.64
C HIS A 279 0.50 14.22 -12.84
N GLU A 280 0.33 15.52 -12.65
CA GLU A 280 -0.15 16.47 -13.68
C GLU A 280 1.00 17.28 -14.32
N ILE A 281 2.22 16.74 -14.38
CA ILE A 281 3.41 17.46 -14.86
C ILE A 281 3.24 18.06 -16.26
N ARG A 282 2.48 17.36 -17.14
CA ARG A 282 2.20 17.87 -18.49
C ARG A 282 1.36 19.15 -18.44
N THR A 283 0.43 19.24 -17.52
CA THR A 283 -0.40 20.43 -17.31
C THR A 283 0.43 21.57 -16.76
N VAL A 284 1.27 21.30 -15.74
CA VAL A 284 2.20 22.28 -15.17
C VAL A 284 3.09 22.89 -16.27
N GLN A 285 3.68 22.04 -17.13
CA GLN A 285 4.56 22.49 -18.23
C GLN A 285 3.78 23.19 -19.35
N ALA A 286 2.59 22.67 -19.72
CA ALA A 286 1.76 23.28 -20.77
C ALA A 286 1.33 24.73 -20.46
N TYR A 287 1.12 25.02 -19.16
CA TYR A 287 0.77 26.36 -18.69
C TYR A 287 1.96 27.20 -18.18
N ALA A 288 3.20 26.71 -18.36
CA ALA A 288 4.44 27.36 -17.90
C ALA A 288 4.37 27.76 -16.40
N HIS A 289 3.79 26.89 -15.56
CA HIS A 289 3.49 27.16 -14.14
C HIS A 289 4.68 26.83 -13.21
N GLU A 290 5.78 26.27 -13.73
CA GLU A 290 6.94 25.81 -12.95
C GLU A 290 7.53 26.86 -12.00
N PRO A 291 7.64 28.16 -12.36
CA PRO A 291 8.18 29.15 -11.44
C PRO A 291 7.30 29.34 -10.20
N ILE A 292 5.97 29.28 -10.37
CA ILE A 292 5.00 29.43 -9.28
C ILE A 292 5.05 28.19 -8.38
N ASP A 293 5.07 26.99 -8.96
CA ASP A 293 5.13 25.75 -8.21
C ASP A 293 6.44 25.60 -7.43
N ARG A 294 7.59 26.02 -8.01
CA ARG A 294 8.86 26.08 -7.29
C ARG A 294 8.77 27.00 -6.06
N GLN A 295 8.12 28.15 -6.20
CA GLN A 295 7.98 29.11 -5.11
C GLN A 295 7.03 28.59 -4.01
N HIS A 296 5.95 27.91 -4.40
CA HIS A 296 5.03 27.24 -3.47
C HIS A 296 5.74 26.11 -2.72
N PHE A 297 6.42 25.23 -3.41
CA PHE A 297 7.17 24.15 -2.81
C PHE A 297 8.30 24.64 -1.88
N ALA A 298 9.03 25.68 -2.28
CA ALA A 298 10.04 26.31 -1.43
C ALA A 298 9.47 26.78 -0.08
N ARG A 299 8.25 27.35 -0.06
CA ARG A 299 7.59 27.72 1.20
C ARG A 299 7.28 26.51 2.09
N TYR A 300 6.80 25.41 1.51
CA TYR A 300 6.60 24.16 2.28
C TYR A 300 7.90 23.68 2.91
N VAL A 301 9.00 23.68 2.15
CA VAL A 301 10.33 23.24 2.63
C VAL A 301 10.83 24.13 3.77
N GLU A 302 10.71 25.45 3.65
CA GLU A 302 11.09 26.39 4.74
C GLU A 302 10.24 26.18 6.01
N HIS A 303 8.93 25.98 5.87
CA HIS A 303 8.08 25.67 7.03
C HIS A 303 8.41 24.33 7.71
N ILE A 304 8.79 23.32 6.91
CA ILE A 304 9.29 22.04 7.46
C ILE A 304 10.59 22.28 8.21
N PHE A 305 11.53 23.03 7.60
CA PHE A 305 12.83 23.34 8.20
C PHE A 305 12.69 24.07 9.54
N ASP A 306 11.90 25.14 9.62
CA ASP A 306 11.69 25.92 10.83
C ASP A 306 11.14 25.06 11.98
N THR A 307 10.15 24.20 11.66
CA THR A 307 9.58 23.29 12.65
C THR A 307 10.58 22.23 13.09
N ALA A 308 11.36 21.67 12.14
CA ALA A 308 12.40 20.69 12.41
C ALA A 308 13.56 21.29 13.21
N ALA A 309 13.99 22.52 12.91
CA ALA A 309 15.01 23.25 13.65
C ALA A 309 14.57 23.53 15.10
N THR A 310 13.32 23.92 15.28
CA THR A 310 12.74 24.12 16.63
C THR A 310 12.70 22.78 17.40
N LYS A 311 12.23 21.70 16.76
CA LYS A 311 12.26 20.34 17.34
C LYS A 311 13.69 19.93 17.72
N ALA A 312 14.67 20.17 16.84
CA ALA A 312 16.08 19.83 17.09
C ALA A 312 16.63 20.53 18.33
N ARG A 313 16.29 21.82 18.56
CA ARG A 313 16.69 22.58 19.74
C ARG A 313 16.15 21.94 21.04
N TYR A 314 14.85 21.61 21.08
CA TYR A 314 14.27 20.94 22.26
C TYR A 314 14.83 19.53 22.46
N THR A 315 15.08 18.79 21.38
CA THR A 315 15.70 17.45 21.46
C THR A 315 17.13 17.53 21.97
N ALA A 316 17.93 18.49 21.49
CA ALA A 316 19.30 18.72 21.97
C ALA A 316 19.31 19.10 23.44
N SER A 317 18.40 19.98 23.89
CA SER A 317 18.29 20.35 25.32
C SER A 317 17.88 19.15 26.18
N LEU A 318 16.98 18.28 25.69
CA LEU A 318 16.60 17.06 26.38
C LEU A 318 17.78 16.10 26.52
N ILE A 319 18.50 15.84 25.42
CA ILE A 319 19.69 14.94 25.45
C ILE A 319 20.76 15.48 26.42
N ALA A 320 21.10 16.78 26.32
CA ALA A 320 22.08 17.41 27.19
C ALA A 320 21.69 17.31 28.68
N SER A 321 20.40 17.57 28.99
CA SER A 321 19.90 17.46 30.38
C SER A 321 19.98 16.02 30.89
N VAL A 322 19.59 15.05 30.07
CA VAL A 322 19.66 13.62 30.48
C VAL A 322 21.09 13.16 30.68
N ILE A 323 22.02 13.53 29.79
CA ILE A 323 23.43 13.20 29.92
C ILE A 323 24.01 13.81 31.20
N MET A 324 23.79 15.11 31.44
CA MET A 324 24.31 15.80 32.62
C MET A 324 23.78 15.18 33.91
N LEU A 325 22.49 14.86 34.00
CA LEU A 325 21.89 14.24 35.18
C LEU A 325 22.36 12.80 35.38
N ALA A 326 22.48 12.01 34.28
CA ALA A 326 22.94 10.62 34.36
C ALA A 326 24.40 10.52 34.84
N PHE A 327 25.31 11.27 34.22
CA PHE A 327 26.73 11.29 34.67
C PHE A 327 26.90 11.98 36.03
N GLY A 328 26.10 13.00 36.34
CA GLY A 328 26.04 13.62 37.65
C GLY A 328 25.62 12.60 38.72
N ALA A 329 24.62 11.78 38.45
CA ALA A 329 24.22 10.70 39.37
C ALA A 329 25.36 9.67 39.60
N VAL A 330 26.07 9.28 38.53
CA VAL A 330 27.25 8.39 38.67
C VAL A 330 28.34 9.04 39.52
N ALA A 331 28.62 10.33 39.32
CA ALA A 331 29.61 11.06 40.12
C ALA A 331 29.22 11.10 41.60
N VAL A 332 27.92 11.34 41.91
CA VAL A 332 27.40 11.32 43.30
C VAL A 332 27.54 9.92 43.92
N ILE A 333 27.21 8.86 43.16
CA ILE A 333 27.37 7.47 43.60
C ILE A 333 28.84 7.17 43.92
N LEU A 334 29.75 7.57 43.03
CA LEU A 334 31.20 7.39 43.26
C LEU A 334 31.71 8.20 44.48
N TRP A 335 31.19 9.41 44.68
CA TRP A 335 31.55 10.24 45.84
C TRP A 335 31.10 9.61 47.16
N ILE A 336 29.81 9.24 47.28
CA ILE A 336 29.24 8.62 48.49
C ILE A 336 29.84 7.22 48.69
N GLY A 337 29.88 6.40 47.63
CA GLY A 337 30.42 5.04 47.68
C GLY A 337 31.92 5.01 47.93
N GLY A 338 32.68 5.99 47.42
CA GLY A 338 34.10 6.14 47.68
C GLY A 338 34.40 6.39 49.18
N HIS A 339 33.62 7.23 49.86
CA HIS A 339 33.72 7.39 51.31
C HIS A 339 33.36 6.09 52.04
N ASP A 340 32.33 5.35 51.62
CA ASP A 340 31.98 4.06 52.21
C ASP A 340 33.09 3.00 52.00
N VAL A 341 33.86 3.08 50.90
CA VAL A 341 35.04 2.23 50.67
C VAL A 341 36.18 2.61 51.62
N ILE A 342 36.47 3.90 51.76
CA ILE A 342 37.53 4.41 52.71
C ILE A 342 37.20 4.02 54.18
N ASP A 343 35.91 4.12 54.54
CA ASP A 343 35.40 3.70 55.82
C ASP A 343 35.34 2.16 56.02
N GLY A 344 35.69 1.37 55.05
CA GLY A 344 35.64 -0.11 55.08
C GLY A 344 34.23 -0.72 55.09
N LYS A 345 33.19 0.05 54.79
CA LYS A 345 31.78 -0.43 54.76
C LYS A 345 31.47 -1.28 53.56
N ILE A 346 32.10 -1.01 52.41
CA ILE A 346 32.00 -1.76 51.16
C ILE A 346 33.38 -1.92 50.53
N THR A 347 33.55 -2.88 49.63
CA THR A 347 34.80 -3.06 48.87
C THR A 347 34.83 -2.22 47.60
N ALA A 348 36.03 -1.98 47.05
CA ALA A 348 36.19 -1.30 45.78
C ALA A 348 35.50 -2.07 44.61
N GLY A 349 35.56 -3.41 44.65
CA GLY A 349 34.86 -4.26 43.69
C GLY A 349 33.33 -4.19 43.82
N GLN A 350 32.81 -4.06 45.06
CA GLN A 350 31.38 -3.83 45.29
C GLN A 350 30.91 -2.50 44.67
N LEU A 351 31.67 -1.41 44.85
CA LEU A 351 31.36 -0.12 44.26
C LEU A 351 31.38 -0.17 42.74
N SER A 352 32.37 -0.84 42.16
CA SER A 352 32.47 -1.00 40.69
C SER A 352 31.31 -1.81 40.13
N ALA A 353 30.93 -2.93 40.76
CA ALA A 353 29.77 -3.72 40.40
C ALA A 353 28.46 -2.91 40.53
N PHE A 354 28.36 -2.09 41.61
CA PHE A 354 27.20 -1.22 41.80
C PHE A 354 27.03 -0.23 40.64
N VAL A 355 28.09 0.46 40.24
CA VAL A 355 28.06 1.41 39.10
C VAL A 355 27.69 0.67 37.81
N PHE A 356 28.24 -0.51 37.56
CA PHE A 356 27.90 -1.33 36.42
C PHE A 356 26.39 -1.66 36.39
N TYR A 357 25.82 -2.15 37.50
CA TYR A 357 24.39 -2.47 37.57
C TYR A 357 23.53 -1.21 37.50
N ALA A 358 23.93 -0.09 38.05
CA ALA A 358 23.19 1.18 37.95
C ALA A 358 23.06 1.65 36.50
N ILE A 359 24.16 1.58 35.73
CA ILE A 359 24.14 1.91 34.28
C ILE A 359 23.27 0.90 33.52
N LEU A 360 23.37 -0.39 33.84
CA LEU A 360 22.57 -1.43 33.21
C LEU A 360 21.07 -1.21 33.41
N VAL A 361 20.64 -0.90 34.64
CA VAL A 361 19.24 -0.61 34.98
C VAL A 361 18.76 0.66 34.28
N ALA A 362 19.55 1.71 34.24
CA ALA A 362 19.21 2.96 33.56
C ALA A 362 18.96 2.74 32.06
N ASN A 363 19.84 1.98 31.40
CA ASN A 363 19.68 1.64 29.97
C ASN A 363 18.45 0.77 29.72
N ALA A 364 18.15 -0.18 30.61
CA ALA A 364 17.00 -1.05 30.49
C ALA A 364 15.67 -0.30 30.52
N VAL A 365 15.54 0.74 31.35
CA VAL A 365 14.34 1.60 31.42
C VAL A 365 14.12 2.35 30.11
N GLY A 366 15.16 2.91 29.50
CA GLY A 366 15.09 3.60 28.20
C GLY A 366 14.61 2.67 27.10
N ALA A 367 15.19 1.49 27.04
CA ALA A 367 14.88 0.47 26.03
C ALA A 367 13.42 -0.01 26.08
N VAL A 368 12.85 -0.24 27.26
CA VAL A 368 11.44 -0.65 27.41
C VAL A 368 10.48 0.44 26.93
N SER A 369 10.82 1.72 27.15
CA SER A 369 10.01 2.84 26.69
C SER A 369 9.96 2.96 25.16
N GLU A 370 11.05 2.67 24.46
CA GLU A 370 11.14 2.65 23.01
C GLU A 370 10.25 1.56 22.40
N VAL A 371 10.33 0.35 22.95
CA VAL A 371 9.54 -0.80 22.49
C VAL A 371 8.03 -0.56 22.64
N TYR A 372 7.59 0.16 23.67
CA TYR A 372 6.18 0.49 23.81
C TYR A 372 5.63 1.27 22.61
N GLY A 373 6.42 2.20 22.06
CA GLY A 373 6.05 2.94 20.84
C GLY A 373 5.95 2.04 19.60
N GLU A 374 6.84 1.06 19.45
CA GLU A 374 6.81 0.09 18.38
C GLU A 374 5.60 -0.84 18.49
N LEU A 375 5.30 -1.35 19.69
CA LEU A 375 4.13 -2.17 19.97
C LEU A 375 2.83 -1.47 19.58
N MET A 376 2.70 -0.16 19.87
CA MET A 376 1.51 0.61 19.50
C MET A 376 1.36 0.77 17.99
N ARG A 377 2.46 0.99 17.27
CA ARG A 377 2.42 1.08 15.79
C ARG A 377 2.03 -0.26 15.17
N ALA A 378 2.65 -1.35 15.62
CA ALA A 378 2.37 -2.69 15.12
C ALA A 378 0.96 -3.17 15.48
N SER A 379 0.40 -2.75 16.62
CA SER A 379 -0.98 -3.06 16.98
C SER A 379 -1.97 -2.46 15.97
N GLY A 380 -1.76 -1.21 15.55
CA GLY A 380 -2.58 -0.60 14.50
C GLY A 380 -2.43 -1.29 13.15
N ALA A 381 -1.21 -1.67 12.76
CA ALA A 381 -0.95 -2.44 11.55
C ALA A 381 -1.61 -3.83 11.59
N SER A 382 -1.52 -4.52 12.74
CA SER A 382 -2.19 -5.81 12.97
C SER A 382 -3.71 -5.72 12.78
N GLU A 383 -4.33 -4.65 13.28
CA GLU A 383 -5.77 -4.43 13.13
C GLU A 383 -6.18 -4.33 11.65
N ARG A 384 -5.46 -3.50 10.87
CA ARG A 384 -5.73 -3.34 9.43
C ARG A 384 -5.50 -4.63 8.63
N LEU A 385 -4.46 -5.40 8.98
CA LEU A 385 -4.21 -6.70 8.35
C LEU A 385 -5.30 -7.71 8.69
N MET A 386 -5.76 -7.75 9.94
CA MET A 386 -6.84 -8.65 10.36
C MET A 386 -8.19 -8.23 9.79
N GLU A 387 -8.47 -6.93 9.67
CA GLU A 387 -9.64 -6.41 8.96
C GLU A 387 -9.65 -6.93 7.52
N LEU A 388 -8.54 -6.80 6.79
CA LEU A 388 -8.41 -7.28 5.42
C LEU A 388 -8.59 -8.81 5.32
N LEU A 389 -7.95 -9.58 6.21
CA LEU A 389 -8.07 -11.05 6.24
C LEU A 389 -9.48 -11.56 6.62
N ASN A 390 -10.25 -10.75 7.34
CA ASN A 390 -11.60 -11.11 7.76
C ASN A 390 -12.69 -10.48 6.87
N THR A 391 -12.31 -9.69 5.85
CA THR A 391 -13.26 -9.14 4.88
C THR A 391 -13.92 -10.30 4.14
N PRO A 392 -15.24 -10.49 4.20
CA PRO A 392 -15.88 -11.59 3.49
C PRO A 392 -15.79 -11.37 1.98
N ALA A 393 -15.58 -12.45 1.23
CA ALA A 393 -15.74 -12.43 -0.21
C ALA A 393 -17.23 -12.35 -0.54
N ASP A 394 -17.68 -11.25 -1.17
CA ASP A 394 -19.09 -11.07 -1.57
C ASP A 394 -19.53 -12.16 -2.55
N ILE A 395 -18.60 -12.63 -3.39
CA ILE A 395 -18.82 -13.70 -4.37
C ILE A 395 -17.96 -14.89 -3.97
N ALA A 396 -18.60 -15.94 -3.46
CA ALA A 396 -17.93 -17.17 -3.08
C ALA A 396 -18.56 -18.38 -3.79
N ALA A 397 -17.79 -19.46 -3.93
CA ALA A 397 -18.35 -20.73 -4.35
C ALA A 397 -19.30 -21.25 -3.27
N PRO A 398 -20.48 -21.78 -3.64
CA PRO A 398 -21.38 -22.42 -2.68
C PRO A 398 -20.73 -23.69 -2.09
N ALA A 399 -21.19 -24.12 -0.92
CA ALA A 399 -20.65 -25.32 -0.25
C ALA A 399 -20.74 -26.60 -1.09
N GLN A 400 -21.72 -26.66 -1.98
CA GLN A 400 -21.91 -27.75 -2.95
C GLN A 400 -22.19 -27.12 -4.33
N PRO A 401 -21.14 -26.77 -5.09
CA PRO A 401 -21.31 -26.15 -6.39
C PRO A 401 -21.91 -27.13 -7.40
N VAL A 402 -22.88 -26.65 -8.15
CA VAL A 402 -23.43 -27.35 -9.30
C VAL A 402 -22.42 -27.30 -10.42
N ALA A 403 -22.02 -28.45 -10.95
CA ALA A 403 -21.08 -28.55 -12.06
C ALA A 403 -21.71 -27.93 -13.33
N MET A 404 -20.93 -27.14 -14.05
CA MET A 404 -21.33 -26.62 -15.36
C MET A 404 -21.37 -27.77 -16.39
N PRO A 405 -22.41 -27.81 -17.28
CA PRO A 405 -22.53 -28.87 -18.28
C PRO A 405 -21.29 -28.99 -19.15
N ALA A 406 -20.85 -30.22 -19.42
CA ALA A 406 -19.81 -30.51 -20.40
C ALA A 406 -20.46 -30.73 -21.77
N ALA A 407 -19.77 -30.36 -22.87
CA ALA A 407 -20.23 -30.64 -24.19
C ALA A 407 -20.36 -32.16 -24.41
N THR A 408 -21.56 -32.62 -24.64
CA THR A 408 -21.84 -34.02 -25.00
C THR A 408 -22.32 -34.10 -26.43
N GLY A 409 -21.50 -34.62 -27.32
CA GLY A 409 -21.87 -34.76 -28.75
C GLY A 409 -21.87 -33.45 -29.54
N SER A 410 -22.91 -33.20 -30.33
CA SER A 410 -23.06 -32.02 -31.18
C SER A 410 -23.75 -30.83 -30.52
N GLU A 411 -24.04 -30.91 -29.21
CA GLU A 411 -24.68 -29.80 -28.49
C GLU A 411 -23.74 -28.62 -28.38
N LYS A 412 -24.21 -27.45 -28.88
CA LYS A 412 -23.50 -26.19 -28.66
C LYS A 412 -23.74 -25.70 -27.24
N LEU A 413 -22.66 -25.48 -26.50
CA LEU A 413 -22.71 -24.84 -25.19
C LEU A 413 -22.67 -23.31 -25.31
N GLY A 414 -23.16 -22.64 -24.27
CA GLY A 414 -23.12 -21.19 -24.18
C GLY A 414 -24.49 -20.52 -24.27
N HIS A 415 -25.57 -21.22 -23.92
CA HIS A 415 -26.89 -20.60 -23.77
C HIS A 415 -26.91 -19.67 -22.58
N ILE A 416 -27.22 -18.38 -22.79
CA ILE A 416 -27.21 -17.34 -21.75
C ILE A 416 -28.64 -16.88 -21.48
N ARG A 417 -29.04 -16.83 -20.20
CA ARG A 417 -30.36 -16.33 -19.83
C ARG A 417 -30.32 -15.42 -18.63
N PHE A 418 -30.87 -14.22 -18.77
CA PHE A 418 -31.23 -13.29 -17.72
C PHE A 418 -32.75 -13.37 -17.51
N SER A 419 -33.18 -13.61 -16.27
CA SER A 419 -34.61 -13.73 -15.93
C SER A 419 -34.96 -12.64 -14.91
N LYS A 420 -35.51 -11.51 -15.38
CA LYS A 420 -35.92 -10.35 -14.57
C LYS A 420 -34.84 -9.90 -13.59
N ALA A 421 -33.59 -9.83 -14.03
CA ALA A 421 -32.46 -9.45 -13.21
C ALA A 421 -32.54 -7.96 -12.85
N THR A 422 -32.55 -7.66 -11.56
CA THR A 422 -32.44 -6.27 -11.04
C THR A 422 -31.16 -6.14 -10.26
N PHE A 423 -30.37 -5.10 -10.61
CA PHE A 423 -29.07 -4.87 -10.01
C PHE A 423 -28.80 -3.40 -9.76
N HIS A 424 -28.29 -3.12 -8.53
CA HIS A 424 -27.80 -1.83 -8.08
C HIS A 424 -26.34 -1.97 -7.68
N TYR A 425 -25.48 -1.07 -8.14
CA TYR A 425 -24.08 -1.03 -7.67
C TYR A 425 -24.02 -0.62 -6.21
N PRO A 426 -23.14 -1.22 -5.39
CA PRO A 426 -22.95 -0.82 -4.00
C PRO A 426 -22.55 0.65 -3.80
N SER A 427 -21.97 1.27 -4.84
CA SER A 427 -21.61 2.70 -4.87
C SER A 427 -22.79 3.62 -5.19
N ARG A 428 -23.91 3.09 -5.76
CA ARG A 428 -25.10 3.84 -6.15
C ARG A 428 -26.37 3.00 -5.87
N PRO A 429 -26.72 2.80 -4.59
CA PRO A 429 -27.80 1.89 -4.20
C PRO A 429 -29.20 2.37 -4.64
N ASP A 430 -29.37 3.67 -4.85
CA ASP A 430 -30.66 4.27 -5.18
C ASP A 430 -31.02 4.22 -6.68
N THR A 431 -30.05 3.85 -7.54
CA THR A 431 -30.27 3.82 -8.99
C THR A 431 -30.02 2.42 -9.53
N ALA A 432 -31.05 1.82 -10.11
CA ALA A 432 -30.93 0.52 -10.74
C ALA A 432 -30.04 0.64 -12.00
N ALA A 433 -29.00 -0.18 -12.07
CA ALA A 433 -28.18 -0.33 -13.27
C ALA A 433 -28.81 -1.30 -14.26
N LEU A 434 -29.57 -2.29 -13.76
CA LEU A 434 -30.51 -3.13 -14.51
C LEU A 434 -31.81 -3.21 -13.70
N ASP A 435 -32.98 -3.08 -14.39
CA ASP A 435 -34.29 -3.11 -13.78
C ASP A 435 -35.18 -4.16 -14.47
N ALA A 436 -35.44 -5.26 -13.80
CA ALA A 436 -36.18 -6.42 -14.31
C ALA A 436 -35.71 -6.89 -15.71
N PHE A 437 -34.39 -6.77 -15.95
CA PHE A 437 -33.77 -7.09 -17.24
C PHE A 437 -33.91 -8.57 -17.57
N SER A 438 -34.42 -8.83 -18.79
CA SER A 438 -34.58 -10.20 -19.28
C SER A 438 -33.96 -10.29 -20.68
N LEU A 439 -33.13 -11.32 -20.89
CA LEU A 439 -32.44 -11.59 -22.13
C LEU A 439 -32.24 -13.10 -22.26
N ASP A 440 -32.53 -13.64 -23.45
CA ASP A 440 -32.29 -15.05 -23.79
C ASP A 440 -31.39 -15.09 -25.02
N VAL A 441 -30.20 -15.70 -24.92
CA VAL A 441 -29.24 -15.82 -26.03
C VAL A 441 -28.96 -17.28 -26.29
N THR A 442 -29.47 -17.76 -27.43
CA THR A 442 -29.26 -19.15 -27.87
C THR A 442 -27.77 -19.41 -28.13
N ALA A 443 -27.32 -20.63 -27.83
CA ALA A 443 -25.95 -21.04 -28.06
C ALA A 443 -25.51 -20.85 -29.54
N GLY A 444 -24.39 -20.17 -29.72
CA GLY A 444 -23.80 -19.88 -31.03
C GLY A 444 -24.34 -18.63 -31.73
N ASN A 445 -25.26 -17.87 -31.11
CA ASN A 445 -25.77 -16.61 -31.67
C ASN A 445 -24.90 -15.42 -31.27
N ILE A 446 -24.86 -14.44 -32.16
CA ILE A 446 -24.19 -13.15 -31.94
C ILE A 446 -25.26 -12.10 -31.61
N VAL A 447 -25.20 -11.52 -30.41
CA VAL A 447 -26.17 -10.51 -29.96
C VAL A 447 -25.43 -9.21 -29.63
N ALA A 448 -25.86 -8.11 -30.27
CA ALA A 448 -25.34 -6.77 -30.03
C ALA A 448 -26.16 -6.03 -28.97
N LEU A 449 -25.54 -5.51 -27.95
CA LEU A 449 -26.12 -4.63 -26.93
C LEU A 449 -25.87 -3.18 -27.33
N VAL A 450 -26.92 -2.42 -27.59
CA VAL A 450 -26.86 -1.01 -28.03
C VAL A 450 -27.67 -0.14 -27.09
N GLY A 451 -27.23 1.10 -26.88
CA GLY A 451 -27.95 2.04 -26.01
C GLY A 451 -27.04 3.20 -25.60
N PRO A 452 -27.59 4.26 -24.99
CA PRO A 452 -26.82 5.41 -24.51
C PRO A 452 -25.80 5.02 -23.44
N SER A 453 -24.87 5.94 -23.14
CA SER A 453 -23.95 5.75 -22.01
C SER A 453 -24.74 5.63 -20.70
N GLY A 454 -24.39 4.68 -19.86
CA GLY A 454 -25.11 4.41 -18.62
C GLY A 454 -26.37 3.54 -18.76
N ALA A 455 -26.73 3.05 -19.97
CA ALA A 455 -27.90 2.19 -20.17
C ALA A 455 -27.84 0.80 -19.52
N GLY A 456 -26.70 0.39 -18.94
CA GLY A 456 -26.52 -0.89 -18.27
C GLY A 456 -25.79 -1.96 -19.08
N LYS A 457 -25.26 -1.65 -20.28
CA LYS A 457 -24.59 -2.61 -21.17
C LYS A 457 -23.41 -3.33 -20.50
N THR A 458 -22.48 -2.59 -19.90
CA THR A 458 -21.32 -3.16 -19.19
C THR A 458 -21.75 -3.94 -17.94
N THR A 459 -22.87 -3.55 -17.30
CA THR A 459 -23.44 -4.27 -16.15
C THR A 459 -23.86 -5.69 -16.52
N VAL A 460 -24.39 -5.91 -17.74
CA VAL A 460 -24.70 -7.26 -18.25
C VAL A 460 -23.45 -8.15 -18.24
N PHE A 461 -22.29 -7.62 -18.69
CA PHE A 461 -21.01 -8.35 -18.66
C PHE A 461 -20.53 -8.63 -17.24
N GLN A 462 -20.65 -7.64 -16.33
CA GLN A 462 -20.24 -7.79 -14.94
C GLN A 462 -21.03 -8.90 -14.22
N LEU A 463 -22.34 -8.99 -14.46
CA LEU A 463 -23.18 -10.04 -13.90
C LEU A 463 -22.89 -11.40 -14.52
N LEU A 464 -22.64 -11.46 -15.83
CA LEU A 464 -22.33 -12.71 -16.52
C LEU A 464 -20.97 -13.30 -16.09
N LEU A 465 -19.97 -12.45 -15.85
CA LEU A 465 -18.68 -12.83 -15.27
C LEU A 465 -18.78 -13.16 -13.77
N ARG A 466 -19.97 -13.01 -13.21
CA ARG A 466 -20.22 -13.16 -11.79
C ARG A 466 -19.22 -12.35 -10.94
N PHE A 467 -19.03 -11.08 -11.31
CA PHE A 467 -18.32 -10.10 -10.47
C PHE A 467 -19.25 -9.51 -9.43
N TYR A 468 -20.55 -9.58 -9.70
CA TYR A 468 -21.67 -9.25 -8.83
C TYR A 468 -22.78 -10.27 -9.02
N ASP A 469 -23.62 -10.47 -8.00
CA ASP A 469 -24.87 -11.20 -8.09
C ASP A 469 -26.04 -10.21 -8.13
N PRO A 470 -27.11 -10.45 -8.94
CA PRO A 470 -28.28 -9.58 -8.98
C PRO A 470 -29.06 -9.68 -7.66
N GLN A 471 -29.62 -8.55 -7.18
CA GLN A 471 -30.45 -8.52 -6.00
C GLN A 471 -31.81 -9.22 -6.21
N GLN A 472 -32.34 -9.19 -7.44
CA GLN A 472 -33.56 -9.90 -7.81
C GLN A 472 -33.39 -10.59 -9.18
N GLY A 473 -34.17 -11.64 -9.40
CA GLY A 473 -34.06 -12.43 -10.62
C GLY A 473 -32.84 -13.38 -10.60
N SER A 474 -32.45 -13.85 -11.79
CA SER A 474 -31.35 -14.80 -11.95
C SER A 474 -30.60 -14.60 -13.26
N VAL A 475 -29.35 -15.05 -13.26
CA VAL A 475 -28.51 -15.18 -14.48
C VAL A 475 -28.07 -16.62 -14.57
N SER A 476 -28.21 -17.24 -15.72
CA SER A 476 -27.83 -18.63 -15.94
C SER A 476 -27.05 -18.82 -17.26
N ILE A 477 -26.17 -19.80 -17.25
CA ILE A 477 -25.46 -20.31 -18.42
C ILE A 477 -25.76 -21.80 -18.54
N ASP A 478 -26.17 -22.24 -19.72
CA ASP A 478 -26.54 -23.63 -20.03
C ASP A 478 -27.52 -24.23 -18.99
N GLY A 479 -28.48 -23.40 -18.55
CA GLY A 479 -29.53 -23.79 -17.57
C GLY A 479 -29.07 -23.76 -16.08
N VAL A 480 -27.80 -23.51 -15.79
CA VAL A 480 -27.27 -23.44 -14.42
C VAL A 480 -27.27 -21.98 -13.93
N ASP A 481 -27.96 -21.69 -12.82
CA ASP A 481 -27.88 -20.36 -12.17
C ASP A 481 -26.45 -20.12 -11.68
N LEU A 482 -25.86 -18.97 -12.05
CA LEU A 482 -24.47 -18.65 -11.72
C LEU A 482 -24.19 -18.66 -10.22
N ARG A 483 -25.17 -18.33 -9.38
CA ARG A 483 -25.03 -18.35 -7.91
C ARG A 483 -24.84 -19.76 -7.35
N SER A 484 -25.30 -20.78 -8.08
CA SER A 484 -25.17 -22.19 -7.68
C SER A 484 -23.89 -22.86 -8.16
N ALA A 485 -23.15 -22.26 -9.11
CA ALA A 485 -21.91 -22.77 -9.67
C ALA A 485 -20.67 -22.20 -8.97
N ASP A 486 -19.50 -22.81 -9.18
CA ASP A 486 -18.22 -22.20 -8.79
C ASP A 486 -17.91 -21.00 -9.71
N PRO A 487 -17.59 -19.81 -9.19
CA PRO A 487 -17.21 -18.66 -10.02
C PRO A 487 -16.04 -18.94 -10.98
N LEU A 488 -15.12 -19.83 -10.63
CA LEU A 488 -14.01 -20.23 -11.50
C LEU A 488 -14.53 -21.04 -12.69
N ASP A 489 -15.49 -21.96 -12.47
CA ASP A 489 -16.10 -22.75 -13.54
C ASP A 489 -16.91 -21.85 -14.48
N VAL A 490 -17.68 -20.90 -13.96
CA VAL A 490 -18.40 -19.91 -14.76
C VAL A 490 -17.44 -19.13 -15.67
N ARG A 491 -16.38 -18.55 -15.08
CA ARG A 491 -15.40 -17.74 -15.82
C ARG A 491 -14.59 -18.58 -16.82
N SER A 492 -14.43 -19.88 -16.56
CA SER A 492 -13.78 -20.80 -17.48
C SER A 492 -14.55 -20.99 -18.80
N ARG A 493 -15.83 -20.61 -18.86
CA ARG A 493 -16.68 -20.67 -20.07
C ARG A 493 -16.67 -19.39 -20.89
N ILE A 494 -16.10 -18.31 -20.36
CA ILE A 494 -16.21 -16.97 -20.93
C ILE A 494 -14.83 -16.45 -21.31
N ALA A 495 -14.70 -15.92 -22.52
CA ALA A 495 -13.59 -15.09 -22.94
C ALA A 495 -14.04 -13.63 -23.00
N LEU A 496 -13.23 -12.72 -22.50
CA LEU A 496 -13.48 -11.28 -22.50
C LEU A 496 -12.43 -10.55 -23.33
N VAL A 497 -12.86 -9.72 -24.27
CA VAL A 497 -12.04 -8.71 -24.93
C VAL A 497 -12.58 -7.34 -24.53
N SER A 498 -11.86 -6.64 -23.66
CA SER A 498 -12.25 -5.33 -23.15
C SER A 498 -11.88 -4.19 -24.10
N GLN A 499 -12.54 -3.05 -23.95
CA GLN A 499 -12.28 -1.81 -24.71
C GLN A 499 -10.82 -1.37 -24.52
N ASP A 500 -10.32 -1.33 -23.27
CA ASP A 500 -8.92 -1.07 -22.93
C ASP A 500 -8.27 -2.37 -22.44
N PRO A 501 -7.58 -3.12 -23.33
CA PRO A 501 -7.01 -4.39 -22.94
C PRO A 501 -5.82 -4.23 -22.02
N VAL A 502 -5.83 -4.99 -20.93
CA VAL A 502 -4.73 -5.03 -19.96
C VAL A 502 -3.57 -5.85 -20.53
N ILE A 503 -2.41 -5.21 -20.61
CA ILE A 503 -1.13 -5.85 -20.95
C ILE A 503 -0.26 -5.85 -19.71
N PHE A 504 0.19 -7.03 -19.31
CA PHE A 504 1.08 -7.22 -18.17
C PHE A 504 2.54 -6.91 -18.54
N ALA A 505 3.32 -6.50 -17.56
CA ALA A 505 4.77 -6.28 -17.70
C ALA A 505 5.51 -7.63 -17.80
N ALA A 506 5.28 -8.33 -18.92
CA ALA A 506 5.76 -9.66 -19.20
C ALA A 506 6.06 -9.78 -20.71
N SER A 507 6.53 -10.93 -21.19
CA SER A 507 6.76 -11.17 -22.62
C SER A 507 5.43 -11.23 -23.40
N VAL A 508 5.51 -11.09 -24.72
CA VAL A 508 4.35 -11.31 -25.62
C VAL A 508 3.76 -12.70 -25.39
N ALA A 509 4.62 -13.73 -25.34
CA ALA A 509 4.19 -15.12 -25.13
C ALA A 509 3.43 -15.30 -23.82
N GLU A 510 3.91 -14.75 -22.73
CA GLU A 510 3.27 -14.82 -21.41
C GLU A 510 1.93 -14.05 -21.40
N ASN A 511 1.87 -12.89 -22.06
CA ASN A 511 0.62 -12.15 -22.18
C ASN A 511 -0.48 -12.92 -22.95
N VAL A 512 -0.12 -13.64 -24.00
CA VAL A 512 -1.08 -14.47 -24.76
C VAL A 512 -1.41 -15.75 -23.98
N ARG A 513 -0.40 -16.40 -23.38
CA ARG A 513 -0.54 -17.61 -22.54
C ARG A 513 -1.39 -17.41 -21.29
N TYR A 514 -1.65 -16.13 -20.90
CA TYR A 514 -2.60 -15.79 -19.85
C TYR A 514 -4.02 -16.35 -20.09
N GLY A 515 -4.41 -16.55 -21.36
CA GLY A 515 -5.68 -17.19 -21.72
C GLY A 515 -5.75 -18.69 -21.41
N ARG A 516 -4.60 -19.39 -21.52
CA ARG A 516 -4.43 -20.82 -21.21
C ARG A 516 -2.98 -21.09 -20.86
N THR A 517 -2.72 -21.32 -19.57
CA THR A 517 -1.37 -21.39 -19.01
C THR A 517 -0.55 -22.59 -19.43
N ASP A 518 -1.20 -23.69 -19.82
CA ASP A 518 -0.61 -24.94 -20.29
C ASP A 518 -0.38 -25.00 -21.82
N ALA A 519 -0.66 -23.88 -22.53
CA ALA A 519 -0.51 -23.81 -23.99
C ALA A 519 0.96 -23.89 -24.41
N THR A 520 1.21 -24.64 -25.48
CA THR A 520 2.53 -24.74 -26.11
C THR A 520 2.87 -23.46 -26.89
N ASP A 521 4.16 -23.26 -27.23
CA ASP A 521 4.59 -22.14 -28.07
C ASP A 521 3.94 -22.18 -29.46
N SER A 522 3.66 -23.37 -29.97
CA SER A 522 2.92 -23.57 -31.23
C SER A 522 1.48 -23.06 -31.12
N ASP A 523 0.79 -23.32 -30.00
CA ASP A 523 -0.57 -22.82 -29.75
C ASP A 523 -0.59 -21.31 -29.63
N VAL A 524 0.38 -20.73 -28.93
CA VAL A 524 0.55 -19.26 -28.79
C VAL A 524 0.77 -18.64 -30.16
N ARG A 525 1.64 -19.22 -31.00
CA ARG A 525 1.90 -18.74 -32.34
C ARG A 525 0.63 -18.79 -33.21
N ALA A 526 -0.09 -19.93 -33.20
CA ALA A 526 -1.32 -20.09 -33.95
C ALA A 526 -2.42 -19.08 -33.51
N ALA A 527 -2.53 -18.81 -32.20
CA ALA A 527 -3.45 -17.79 -31.69
C ALA A 527 -3.07 -16.38 -32.12
N CYS A 528 -1.79 -16.03 -32.16
CA CYS A 528 -1.29 -14.76 -32.68
C CYS A 528 -1.50 -14.60 -34.17
N GLU A 529 -1.34 -15.66 -34.95
CA GLU A 529 -1.64 -15.68 -36.37
C GLU A 529 -3.13 -15.47 -36.63
N ALA A 530 -4.00 -16.17 -35.86
CA ALA A 530 -5.46 -16.02 -35.96
C ALA A 530 -5.92 -14.59 -35.62
N ALA A 531 -5.20 -13.89 -34.72
CA ALA A 531 -5.47 -12.52 -34.32
C ALA A 531 -4.76 -11.47 -35.20
N TYR A 532 -4.13 -11.85 -36.32
CA TYR A 532 -3.34 -10.96 -37.17
C TYR A 532 -2.24 -10.20 -36.39
N ALA A 533 -1.69 -10.83 -35.35
CA ALA A 533 -0.65 -10.23 -34.50
C ALA A 533 0.75 -10.68 -34.89
N LEU A 534 0.91 -11.77 -35.65
CA LEU A 534 2.19 -12.42 -35.90
C LEU A 534 3.20 -11.49 -36.58
N GLU A 535 2.78 -10.71 -37.57
CA GLU A 535 3.66 -9.84 -38.38
C GLU A 535 4.39 -8.81 -37.48
N PHE A 536 3.65 -8.06 -36.66
CA PHE A 536 4.27 -7.06 -35.80
C PHE A 536 5.08 -7.70 -34.66
N ILE A 537 4.70 -8.90 -34.16
CA ILE A 537 5.47 -9.62 -33.15
C ILE A 537 6.82 -10.07 -33.73
N GLU A 538 6.85 -10.59 -34.95
CA GLU A 538 8.08 -11.03 -35.59
C GLU A 538 9.02 -9.87 -35.96
N SER A 539 8.49 -8.67 -36.11
CA SER A 539 9.27 -7.44 -36.32
C SER A 539 9.91 -6.89 -35.03
N MET A 540 9.50 -7.38 -33.86
CA MET A 540 10.09 -6.97 -32.58
C MET A 540 11.49 -7.58 -32.39
N PRO A 541 12.41 -6.91 -31.64
CA PRO A 541 13.78 -7.39 -31.45
C PRO A 541 13.88 -8.83 -30.93
N ASP A 542 13.09 -9.15 -29.89
CA ASP A 542 13.09 -10.45 -29.24
C ASP A 542 11.82 -11.26 -29.56
N LYS A 543 11.06 -10.86 -30.59
CA LYS A 543 9.83 -11.53 -31.05
C LYS A 543 8.88 -11.84 -29.91
N PHE A 544 8.52 -13.10 -29.69
CA PHE A 544 7.62 -13.56 -28.62
C PHE A 544 8.15 -13.34 -27.21
N GLU A 545 9.47 -13.24 -27.04
CA GLU A 545 10.12 -12.98 -25.74
C GLU A 545 10.28 -11.48 -25.46
N THR A 546 9.87 -10.61 -26.35
CA THR A 546 9.90 -9.16 -26.15
C THR A 546 9.07 -8.78 -24.94
N ASN A 547 9.70 -8.14 -23.93
CA ASN A 547 9.00 -7.61 -22.75
C ASN A 547 8.24 -6.33 -23.12
N LEU A 548 6.94 -6.31 -22.88
CA LEU A 548 6.03 -5.25 -23.30
C LEU A 548 6.02 -4.03 -22.36
N GLY A 549 6.67 -4.14 -21.20
CA GLY A 549 6.69 -3.08 -20.18
C GLY A 549 5.35 -2.90 -19.46
N GLU A 550 5.33 -1.99 -18.50
CA GLU A 550 4.11 -1.69 -17.73
C GLU A 550 3.01 -1.17 -18.65
N ARG A 551 1.81 -1.76 -18.53
CA ARG A 551 0.60 -1.42 -19.32
C ARG A 551 0.81 -1.45 -20.84
N GLY A 552 1.83 -2.15 -21.33
CA GLY A 552 2.10 -2.25 -22.77
C GLY A 552 2.47 -0.92 -23.41
N VAL A 553 3.20 -0.06 -22.70
CA VAL A 553 3.57 1.29 -23.15
C VAL A 553 4.35 1.30 -24.48
N LYS A 554 4.94 0.16 -24.86
CA LYS A 554 5.69 -0.03 -26.10
C LYS A 554 4.79 -0.39 -27.30
N LEU A 555 3.49 -0.59 -27.11
CA LEU A 555 2.55 -1.03 -28.13
C LEU A 555 1.60 0.08 -28.57
N SER A 556 1.23 0.08 -29.85
CA SER A 556 0.09 0.87 -30.32
C SER A 556 -1.23 0.34 -29.77
N GLY A 557 -2.31 1.13 -29.83
CA GLY A 557 -3.66 0.70 -29.44
C GLY A 557 -4.09 -0.58 -30.13
N GLY A 558 -3.93 -0.65 -31.46
CA GLY A 558 -4.28 -1.81 -32.27
C GLY A 558 -3.42 -3.05 -31.98
N GLN A 559 -2.14 -2.88 -31.65
CA GLN A 559 -1.28 -3.99 -31.23
C GLN A 559 -1.72 -4.57 -29.89
N ARG A 560 -2.05 -3.71 -28.89
CA ARG A 560 -2.61 -4.17 -27.60
C ARG A 560 -3.88 -4.96 -27.80
N GLN A 561 -4.77 -4.47 -28.68
CA GLN A 561 -6.04 -5.12 -28.98
C GLN A 561 -5.83 -6.51 -29.61
N ARG A 562 -4.94 -6.61 -30.61
CA ARG A 562 -4.64 -7.89 -31.28
C ARG A 562 -4.03 -8.91 -30.32
N ILE A 563 -3.21 -8.50 -29.33
CA ILE A 563 -2.73 -9.39 -28.27
C ILE A 563 -3.89 -9.86 -27.38
N ALA A 564 -4.83 -8.99 -27.01
CA ALA A 564 -6.01 -9.40 -26.23
C ALA A 564 -6.92 -10.37 -27.02
N ILE A 565 -7.08 -10.16 -28.31
CA ILE A 565 -7.80 -11.08 -29.21
C ILE A 565 -7.06 -12.42 -29.30
N ALA A 566 -5.72 -12.42 -29.43
CA ALA A 566 -4.91 -13.65 -29.41
C ALA A 566 -5.09 -14.43 -28.10
N ARG A 567 -5.14 -13.73 -26.96
CA ARG A 567 -5.47 -14.31 -25.66
C ARG A 567 -6.83 -14.99 -25.64
N ALA A 568 -7.85 -14.36 -26.25
CA ALA A 568 -9.20 -14.91 -26.34
C ALA A 568 -9.27 -16.13 -27.30
N PHE A 569 -8.51 -16.12 -28.41
CA PHE A 569 -8.37 -17.29 -29.29
C PHE A 569 -7.73 -18.46 -28.53
N LEU A 570 -6.64 -18.22 -27.81
CA LEU A 570 -5.93 -19.24 -27.05
C LEU A 570 -6.78 -19.83 -25.91
N ALA A 571 -7.60 -18.99 -25.28
CA ALA A 571 -8.52 -19.42 -24.23
C ALA A 571 -9.60 -20.38 -24.72
N ASP A 572 -10.04 -20.25 -25.97
CA ASP A 572 -11.01 -21.10 -26.67
C ASP A 572 -12.28 -21.43 -25.87
N ARG A 573 -13.01 -20.38 -25.48
CA ARG A 573 -14.23 -20.48 -24.65
C ARG A 573 -15.50 -20.47 -25.50
N SER A 574 -16.56 -21.09 -24.96
CA SER A 574 -17.88 -21.17 -25.64
C SER A 574 -18.62 -19.83 -25.69
N ILE A 575 -18.38 -18.95 -24.72
CA ILE A 575 -18.99 -17.62 -24.64
C ILE A 575 -17.92 -16.56 -24.84
N LEU A 576 -18.22 -15.57 -25.67
CA LEU A 576 -17.35 -14.44 -25.96
C LEU A 576 -18.05 -13.13 -25.58
N LEU A 577 -17.41 -12.32 -24.78
CA LEU A 577 -17.83 -10.97 -24.44
C LEU A 577 -16.88 -9.97 -25.11
N LEU A 578 -17.42 -9.13 -25.99
CA LEU A 578 -16.70 -8.10 -26.70
C LEU A 578 -17.18 -6.72 -26.23
N ASP A 579 -16.32 -5.97 -25.58
CA ASP A 579 -16.54 -4.55 -25.28
C ASP A 579 -15.77 -3.74 -26.33
N GLU A 580 -16.47 -2.91 -27.12
CA GLU A 580 -15.97 -2.36 -28.38
C GLU A 580 -14.63 -1.62 -28.28
N ALA A 581 -13.71 -1.99 -29.14
CA ALA A 581 -12.28 -1.80 -28.99
C ALA A 581 -11.60 -0.95 -30.05
N THR A 582 -12.34 -0.15 -30.85
CA THR A 582 -11.76 0.43 -32.08
C THR A 582 -11.74 1.97 -32.13
N SER A 583 -12.16 2.68 -31.08
CA SER A 583 -12.41 4.13 -31.11
C SER A 583 -11.18 5.05 -31.22
N ALA A 584 -9.96 4.51 -31.25
CA ALA A 584 -8.71 5.31 -31.31
C ALA A 584 -7.61 4.64 -32.16
N LEU A 585 -8.00 3.86 -33.18
CA LEU A 585 -7.06 3.12 -34.03
C LEU A 585 -6.92 3.80 -35.40
N ASP A 586 -5.75 3.65 -36.01
CA ASP A 586 -5.56 3.93 -37.43
C ASP A 586 -6.35 2.94 -38.30
N ALA A 587 -6.69 3.33 -39.50
CA ALA A 587 -7.59 2.55 -40.38
C ALA A 587 -7.06 1.13 -40.69
N GLU A 588 -5.76 0.93 -40.79
CA GLU A 588 -5.18 -0.39 -41.05
C GLU A 588 -5.26 -1.29 -39.79
N SER A 589 -4.88 -0.78 -38.63
CA SER A 589 -5.01 -1.49 -37.35
C SER A 589 -6.47 -1.84 -37.05
N GLU A 590 -7.41 -0.93 -37.33
CA GLU A 590 -8.82 -1.13 -37.17
C GLU A 590 -9.33 -2.29 -38.02
N ARG A 591 -8.98 -2.31 -39.33
CA ARG A 591 -9.33 -3.38 -40.22
C ARG A 591 -8.84 -4.75 -39.75
N MET A 592 -7.58 -4.83 -39.29
CA MET A 592 -7.00 -6.08 -38.77
C MET A 592 -7.71 -6.55 -37.50
N VAL A 593 -8.01 -5.63 -36.56
CA VAL A 593 -8.77 -5.93 -35.35
C VAL A 593 -10.18 -6.43 -35.70
N GLN A 594 -10.86 -5.81 -36.65
CA GLN A 594 -12.20 -6.22 -37.10
C GLN A 594 -12.19 -7.64 -37.72
N LEU A 595 -11.27 -7.92 -38.64
CA LEU A 595 -11.11 -9.27 -39.21
C LEU A 595 -10.80 -10.33 -38.14
N ALA A 596 -9.97 -9.99 -37.16
CA ALA A 596 -9.66 -10.87 -36.04
C ALA A 596 -10.90 -11.16 -35.18
N MET A 597 -11.72 -10.13 -34.91
CA MET A 597 -12.94 -10.28 -34.12
C MET A 597 -13.99 -11.11 -34.87
N GLU A 598 -14.21 -10.86 -36.14
CA GLU A 598 -15.13 -11.66 -36.99
C GLU A 598 -14.76 -13.15 -36.99
N LYS A 599 -13.45 -13.45 -37.11
CA LYS A 599 -12.95 -14.82 -37.03
C LYS A 599 -13.12 -15.41 -35.62
N LEU A 600 -12.92 -14.61 -34.56
CA LEU A 600 -13.05 -15.04 -33.16
C LEU A 600 -14.52 -15.38 -32.82
N MET A 601 -15.49 -14.65 -33.36
CA MET A 601 -16.93 -14.86 -33.10
C MET A 601 -17.48 -16.17 -33.71
N GLN A 602 -16.84 -16.70 -34.75
CA GLN A 602 -17.34 -17.87 -35.45
C GLN A 602 -17.52 -19.08 -34.52
N GLY A 603 -18.74 -19.62 -34.50
CA GLY A 603 -19.08 -20.81 -33.71
C GLY A 603 -19.23 -20.61 -32.20
N ARG A 604 -19.13 -19.38 -31.68
CA ARG A 604 -19.26 -19.02 -30.29
C ARG A 604 -20.52 -18.20 -30.00
N THR A 605 -21.07 -18.36 -28.81
CA THR A 605 -22.10 -17.44 -28.32
C THR A 605 -21.46 -16.12 -27.98
N THR A 606 -21.87 -15.05 -28.67
CA THR A 606 -21.19 -13.76 -28.54
C THR A 606 -22.15 -12.68 -28.08
N LEU A 607 -21.78 -11.97 -27.03
CA LEU A 607 -22.39 -10.71 -26.62
C LEU A 607 -21.43 -9.56 -26.91
N ILE A 608 -21.90 -8.55 -27.65
CA ILE A 608 -21.09 -7.40 -28.07
C ILE A 608 -21.72 -6.12 -27.54
N ILE A 609 -20.95 -5.31 -26.83
CA ILE A 609 -21.31 -3.91 -26.58
C ILE A 609 -20.83 -3.12 -27.79
N ALA A 610 -21.77 -2.75 -28.69
CA ALA A 610 -21.41 -2.19 -29.95
C ALA A 610 -21.62 -0.66 -30.00
N HIS A 611 -20.58 0.03 -30.50
CA HIS A 611 -20.61 1.47 -30.80
C HIS A 611 -20.42 1.78 -32.30
N ARG A 612 -20.24 0.75 -33.16
CA ARG A 612 -20.06 0.90 -34.59
C ARG A 612 -21.09 0.12 -35.39
N LEU A 613 -21.52 0.74 -36.49
CA LEU A 613 -22.54 0.15 -37.38
C LEU A 613 -22.11 -1.19 -38.00
N ALA A 614 -20.85 -1.32 -38.38
CA ALA A 614 -20.32 -2.55 -38.96
C ALA A 614 -20.49 -3.75 -38.03
N THR A 615 -20.14 -3.57 -36.76
CA THR A 615 -20.27 -4.58 -35.70
C THR A 615 -21.73 -4.91 -35.40
N VAL A 616 -22.60 -3.89 -35.40
CA VAL A 616 -24.03 -4.08 -35.15
C VAL A 616 -24.70 -4.85 -36.30
N LYS A 617 -24.30 -4.58 -37.56
CA LYS A 617 -24.84 -5.27 -38.73
C LYS A 617 -24.44 -6.74 -38.84
N SER A 618 -23.32 -7.13 -38.23
CA SER A 618 -22.88 -8.53 -38.22
C SER A 618 -23.56 -9.38 -37.16
N ALA A 619 -24.36 -8.77 -36.26
CA ALA A 619 -25.08 -9.47 -35.21
C ALA A 619 -26.37 -10.11 -35.72
N ASP A 620 -26.66 -11.34 -35.25
CA ASP A 620 -27.92 -12.02 -35.55
C ASP A 620 -29.13 -11.29 -34.96
N ARG A 621 -28.90 -10.60 -33.82
CA ARG A 621 -29.95 -9.86 -33.11
C ARG A 621 -29.32 -8.67 -32.35
N ILE A 622 -30.05 -7.57 -32.38
CA ILE A 622 -29.71 -6.35 -31.64
C ILE A 622 -30.69 -6.20 -30.47
N VAL A 623 -30.17 -5.90 -29.28
CA VAL A 623 -30.94 -5.61 -28.07
C VAL A 623 -30.65 -4.18 -27.66
N VAL A 624 -31.68 -3.36 -27.61
CA VAL A 624 -31.60 -1.93 -27.32
C VAL A 624 -31.91 -1.75 -25.83
N LEU A 625 -30.94 -1.21 -25.10
CA LEU A 625 -31.05 -0.91 -23.67
C LEU A 625 -31.24 0.58 -23.45
N ASP A 626 -32.13 0.92 -22.51
CA ASP A 626 -32.28 2.24 -21.95
C ASP A 626 -32.64 2.15 -20.47
N ALA A 627 -31.96 2.93 -19.65
CA ALA A 627 -32.16 2.96 -18.19
C ALA A 627 -32.28 1.55 -17.54
N GLY A 628 -31.41 0.63 -17.92
CA GLY A 628 -31.38 -0.74 -17.36
C GLY A 628 -32.44 -1.70 -17.89
N LYS A 629 -33.24 -1.31 -18.89
CA LYS A 629 -34.34 -2.13 -19.49
C LYS A 629 -34.08 -2.41 -20.95
N VAL A 630 -34.59 -3.53 -21.45
CA VAL A 630 -34.72 -3.79 -22.88
C VAL A 630 -35.93 -3.00 -23.42
N VAL A 631 -35.68 -2.08 -24.36
CA VAL A 631 -36.71 -1.23 -24.93
C VAL A 631 -37.09 -1.67 -26.34
N ALA A 632 -36.21 -2.33 -27.08
CA ALA A 632 -36.49 -2.93 -28.38
C ALA A 632 -35.49 -4.05 -28.68
N GLU A 633 -35.88 -5.01 -29.53
CA GLU A 633 -35.00 -6.05 -30.05
C GLU A 633 -35.43 -6.48 -31.47
N GLY A 634 -34.42 -6.73 -32.30
CA GLY A 634 -34.66 -7.10 -33.71
C GLY A 634 -33.40 -7.09 -34.55
N THR A 635 -33.54 -7.13 -35.86
CA THR A 635 -32.46 -6.92 -36.84
C THR A 635 -32.22 -5.42 -37.05
N HIS A 636 -31.10 -5.07 -37.67
CA HIS A 636 -30.79 -3.68 -38.03
C HIS A 636 -31.91 -3.02 -38.84
N GLU A 637 -32.36 -3.72 -39.89
CA GLU A 637 -33.39 -3.21 -40.81
C GLU A 637 -34.74 -3.00 -40.10
N ALA A 638 -35.15 -3.96 -39.27
CA ALA A 638 -36.40 -3.88 -38.51
C ALA A 638 -36.41 -2.70 -37.55
N LEU A 639 -35.34 -2.53 -36.76
CA LEU A 639 -35.20 -1.47 -35.73
C LEU A 639 -35.04 -0.08 -36.34
N VAL A 640 -34.43 0.05 -37.53
CA VAL A 640 -34.38 1.32 -38.27
C VAL A 640 -35.76 1.68 -38.80
N ALA A 641 -36.51 0.70 -39.35
CA ALA A 641 -37.85 0.92 -39.86
C ALA A 641 -38.86 1.30 -38.76
N GLU A 642 -38.69 0.78 -37.53
CA GLU A 642 -39.52 1.10 -36.36
C GLU A 642 -39.34 2.56 -35.89
N GLY A 643 -38.18 3.22 -36.17
CA GLY A 643 -37.96 4.65 -35.93
C GLY A 643 -37.73 5.03 -34.44
N GLY A 644 -37.52 4.07 -33.55
CA GLY A 644 -37.35 4.26 -32.11
C GLY A 644 -35.97 4.80 -31.67
N LEU A 645 -35.57 4.46 -30.45
CA LEU A 645 -34.26 4.86 -29.85
C LEU A 645 -33.10 4.38 -30.73
N TYR A 646 -33.18 3.15 -31.26
CA TYR A 646 -32.14 2.59 -32.12
C TYR A 646 -31.93 3.41 -33.40
N ALA A 647 -33.01 3.76 -34.08
CA ALA A 647 -32.90 4.54 -35.32
C ALA A 647 -32.24 5.92 -35.08
N ARG A 648 -32.55 6.55 -33.94
CA ARG A 648 -31.87 7.81 -33.53
C ARG A 648 -30.39 7.61 -33.26
N LEU A 649 -30.00 6.56 -32.52
CA LEU A 649 -28.61 6.22 -32.27
C LEU A 649 -27.87 5.87 -33.56
N ALA A 650 -28.51 5.11 -34.43
CA ALA A 650 -27.97 4.76 -35.73
C ALA A 650 -27.72 6.02 -36.60
N ALA A 651 -28.66 6.96 -36.62
CA ALA A 651 -28.52 8.20 -37.38
C ALA A 651 -27.39 9.11 -36.82
N LEU A 652 -27.22 9.17 -35.51
CA LEU A 652 -26.22 10.04 -34.84
C LEU A 652 -24.80 9.46 -34.85
N GLN A 653 -24.67 8.15 -34.67
CA GLN A 653 -23.35 7.51 -34.51
C GLN A 653 -22.81 6.91 -35.81
N PHE A 654 -23.73 6.60 -36.78
CA PHE A 654 -23.40 5.78 -37.94
C PHE A 654 -23.52 6.52 -39.28
N ASN A 655 -24.03 7.78 -39.30
CA ASN A 655 -24.07 8.64 -40.49
C ASN A 655 -22.93 9.67 -40.54
N ALA A 656 -21.93 9.54 -39.68
CA ALA A 656 -20.78 10.43 -39.65
C ALA A 656 -19.56 9.91 -40.44
N ASP A 657 -19.78 8.83 -41.25
CA ASP A 657 -18.75 8.29 -42.17
C ASP A 657 -19.13 8.54 -43.61
#